data_c9af3f3075bf28601967fddd02cf908b
#
_entry.id   c9af3f3075bf28601967fddd02cf908b
#
_cell.length_a   1.000
_cell.length_b   1.000
_cell.length_c   1.000
_cell.angle_alpha   90.00
_cell.angle_beta   90.00
_cell.angle_gamma   90.00
#
_symmetry.space_group_name_H-M   'P 1'
#
loop_
_entity.id
_entity.type
_entity.pdbx_description
1 polymer ?
#
loop_
_entity_poly.entity_id
_entity_poly.type
_entity_poly.pdbx_seq_one_letter_code
_entity_poly.pdbx_strand_id
1 'polypeptide(L)'
;MGGLLLSDSALRRREEAIDPDRLARAVSARLLGLSQGGRPTERGASPAPERPPTSAPVVPSRSRRAPSRWRVAFLLGEGAPGGGAERSGAATLAGLSAHYETHLLIRQPSAHPVHGRIPSPAAAGVHFVHVCSENGVADLLKALSPDVVIGEGSGRAGEEAAALGRFRPLVIESVRNAARTRWERIDAGFRQGLCELLAFCGQRLADVAAADRPHWWADESRVAVIANGVPLAEPEPRDRFGRRRAARRELGLTAEVPVVGYVGRLVAYKGLEQVADAFFQHAPQSALLLVAGAGPEAEALAWGRGAKRRVRVLGYLDDPNLAYDAADVILAPSQTAEGFFRVPFEAAGRAVPCVTTPVGDVPVVFQDGTSAAVATEAAGLGNALSHLLTHPRTAARLGRCARTATEVAGLDERVMQQRWLWLVDALLGRPWHGAPSVSVVLPCGRPMRDQLGNTLESLRRQTYPLREVIVVHDGSPSDARALSVWLSETFPDTRLVRQNRLQNCRSATRNEGMEAAGGDLIVFLDAECLLARDALERVAAGLAVYDDALVVPQRQRIEPPRELGACLLEPAMKRWLSLVPEIRGSAKDTRRLCAAAIGPRPWAAFSGPLLALRREAARTLGGWDEGYRGWGVEDTDFTYRALRAGLRPLVGPVAFHQEHPVEKDQRGSLARNKRRFVRRHGVEP
;
A
#
# COMPACT_ATOMS: atom_id res chain seq x y z
N MET A 1 -4.78 -9.08 -40.46
CA MET A 1 -5.83 -10.09 -40.31
C MET A 1 -5.30 -11.18 -39.39
N GLY A 2 -5.99 -11.55 -38.35
CA GLY A 2 -5.60 -12.61 -37.43
C GLY A 2 -5.29 -12.10 -36.04
N GLY A 3 -6.28 -11.52 -35.36
CA GLY A 3 -6.21 -11.22 -33.92
C GLY A 3 -6.35 -12.51 -33.12
N LEU A 4 -5.37 -12.83 -32.32
CA LEU A 4 -5.45 -13.84 -31.27
C LEU A 4 -6.24 -13.26 -30.07
N LEU A 5 -7.55 -13.40 -30.14
CA LEU A 5 -8.42 -13.34 -28.97
C LEU A 5 -8.20 -14.65 -28.19
N LEU A 6 -7.54 -14.56 -27.06
CA LEU A 6 -7.54 -15.64 -26.08
C LEU A 6 -8.97 -15.81 -25.56
N SER A 7 -9.55 -16.98 -25.77
CA SER A 7 -10.92 -17.31 -25.37
C SER A 7 -11.09 -17.24 -23.84
N ASP A 8 -12.26 -16.79 -23.41
CA ASP A 8 -12.70 -16.71 -21.98
C ASP A 8 -12.44 -17.99 -21.17
N SER A 9 -12.38 -19.15 -21.83
CA SER A 9 -12.06 -20.42 -21.20
C SER A 9 -10.63 -20.55 -20.69
N ALA A 10 -9.68 -19.78 -21.24
CA ALA A 10 -8.28 -19.78 -20.78
C ALA A 10 -8.07 -18.85 -19.56
N LEU A 11 -8.85 -17.79 -19.47
CA LEU A 11 -8.86 -16.90 -18.30
C LEU A 11 -9.57 -17.56 -17.12
N ARG A 12 -10.73 -18.18 -17.33
CA ARG A 12 -11.46 -18.92 -16.28
C ARG A 12 -10.67 -20.11 -15.72
N ARG A 13 -9.90 -20.83 -16.54
CA ARG A 13 -9.03 -21.93 -16.07
C ARG A 13 -7.82 -21.44 -15.26
N ARG A 14 -7.46 -20.17 -15.29
CA ARG A 14 -6.41 -19.61 -14.43
C ARG A 14 -6.95 -19.05 -13.12
N GLU A 15 -8.22 -18.68 -13.03
CA GLU A 15 -8.86 -18.22 -11.79
C GLU A 15 -9.31 -19.37 -10.87
N GLU A 16 -9.63 -20.55 -11.44
CA GLU A 16 -10.06 -21.73 -10.67
C GLU A 16 -8.92 -22.56 -10.04
N ALA A 17 -7.66 -22.23 -10.27
CA ALA A 17 -6.56 -23.16 -10.00
C ALA A 17 -5.47 -22.66 -9.06
N ILE A 18 -5.76 -21.77 -8.12
CA ILE A 18 -4.86 -21.57 -6.98
C ILE A 18 -5.58 -22.02 -5.71
N ASP A 19 -5.70 -23.36 -5.61
CA ASP A 19 -5.92 -24.02 -4.34
C ASP A 19 -4.67 -23.76 -3.46
N PRO A 20 -4.81 -23.06 -2.32
CA PRO A 20 -3.69 -22.77 -1.43
C PRO A 20 -2.93 -24.03 -1.00
N ASP A 21 -3.64 -25.16 -0.83
CA ASP A 21 -3.06 -26.45 -0.48
C ASP A 21 -2.27 -27.08 -1.63
N ARG A 22 -2.64 -26.79 -2.86
CA ARG A 22 -1.92 -27.23 -4.04
C ARG A 22 -0.65 -26.42 -4.27
N LEU A 23 -0.67 -25.14 -3.96
CA LEU A 23 0.50 -24.26 -4.01
C LEU A 23 1.49 -24.64 -2.91
N ALA A 24 1.02 -24.88 -1.69
CA ALA A 24 1.85 -25.37 -0.59
C ALA A 24 2.49 -26.73 -0.92
N ARG A 25 1.73 -27.65 -1.50
CA ARG A 25 2.25 -28.95 -1.97
C ARG A 25 3.25 -28.81 -3.12
N ALA A 26 3.03 -27.89 -4.06
CA ALA A 26 3.96 -27.65 -5.18
C ALA A 26 5.28 -27.01 -4.69
N VAL A 27 5.22 -26.14 -3.70
CA VAL A 27 6.40 -25.54 -3.05
C VAL A 27 7.16 -26.62 -2.27
N SER A 28 6.47 -27.47 -1.51
CA SER A 28 7.08 -28.60 -0.79
C SER A 28 7.71 -29.62 -1.73
N ALA A 29 7.04 -29.98 -2.84
CA ALA A 29 7.57 -30.89 -3.84
C ALA A 29 8.81 -30.34 -4.57
N ARG A 30 8.86 -29.03 -4.80
CA ARG A 30 10.01 -28.37 -5.43
C ARG A 30 11.21 -28.25 -4.49
N LEU A 31 10.95 -28.12 -3.17
CA LEU A 31 11.99 -28.17 -2.13
C LEU A 31 12.55 -29.57 -1.94
N LEU A 32 11.71 -30.62 -2.02
CA LEU A 32 12.12 -32.03 -1.92
C LEU A 32 12.86 -32.52 -3.17
N GLY A 33 12.52 -32.00 -4.36
CA GLY A 33 13.20 -32.37 -5.62
C GLY A 33 14.64 -31.90 -5.75
N LEU A 34 15.09 -30.99 -4.89
CA LEU A 34 16.48 -30.48 -4.88
C LEU A 34 17.41 -31.24 -3.93
N SER A 35 16.89 -32.21 -3.15
CA SER A 35 17.68 -33.00 -2.18
C SER A 35 18.18 -34.36 -2.72
N GLN A 36 17.83 -34.74 -3.97
CA GLN A 36 18.34 -35.98 -4.56
C GLN A 36 19.35 -35.73 -5.68
N GLY A 37 20.51 -35.25 -5.32
CA GLY A 37 21.61 -35.07 -6.25
C GLY A 37 22.98 -35.20 -5.56
N GLY A 38 23.56 -36.42 -5.55
CA GLY A 38 24.98 -36.70 -5.55
C GLY A 38 25.75 -36.44 -4.24
N ARG A 39 26.15 -37.51 -3.58
CA ARG A 39 27.23 -37.47 -2.58
C ARG A 39 28.55 -36.99 -3.22
N PRO A 40 29.24 -35.98 -2.69
CA PRO A 40 30.66 -35.78 -2.97
C PRO A 40 31.50 -36.46 -1.90
N THR A 41 32.53 -37.11 -2.38
CA THR A 41 33.63 -37.71 -1.64
C THR A 41 34.41 -36.67 -0.84
N GLU A 42 34.85 -37.08 0.37
CA GLU A 42 35.73 -36.35 1.24
C GLU A 42 37.05 -35.97 0.55
N ARG A 43 37.40 -34.68 0.56
CA ARG A 43 38.79 -34.18 0.51
C ARG A 43 38.90 -32.80 1.12
N GLY A 44 39.72 -32.68 2.17
CA GLY A 44 40.54 -31.53 2.47
C GLY A 44 39.86 -30.33 3.14
N ALA A 45 40.04 -30.25 4.45
CA ALA A 45 39.74 -29.04 5.22
C ALA A 45 40.61 -27.86 4.76
N SER A 46 39.94 -26.79 4.29
CA SER A 46 40.52 -25.46 4.13
C SER A 46 39.87 -24.52 5.13
N PRO A 47 40.61 -23.54 5.72
CA PRO A 47 40.07 -22.72 6.79
C PRO A 47 38.89 -21.85 6.33
N ALA A 48 37.91 -21.69 7.21
CA ALA A 48 36.72 -20.92 6.99
C ALA A 48 37.06 -19.46 6.63
N PRO A 49 36.41 -18.87 5.62
CA PRO A 49 36.51 -17.45 5.37
C PRO A 49 35.82 -16.67 6.48
N GLU A 50 36.49 -15.65 6.99
CA GLU A 50 35.96 -14.67 7.94
C GLU A 50 34.63 -14.07 7.40
N ARG A 51 33.64 -13.99 8.27
CA ARG A 51 32.33 -13.37 7.98
C ARG A 51 32.52 -11.91 7.57
N PRO A 52 31.97 -11.46 6.42
CA PRO A 52 31.85 -10.04 6.22
C PRO A 52 30.81 -9.49 7.22
N PRO A 53 31.03 -8.30 7.79
CA PRO A 53 30.04 -7.65 8.64
C PRO A 53 28.77 -7.41 7.84
N THR A 54 27.61 -7.54 8.48
CA THR A 54 26.32 -7.14 7.96
C THR A 54 26.34 -5.64 7.70
N SER A 55 26.85 -5.23 6.56
CA SER A 55 26.87 -3.84 6.15
C SER A 55 25.52 -3.49 5.53
N ALA A 56 24.89 -2.45 6.07
CA ALA A 56 24.02 -1.58 5.30
C ALA A 56 24.66 -1.32 3.92
N PRO A 57 23.89 -1.10 2.84
CA PRO A 57 24.46 -0.87 1.52
C PRO A 57 25.54 0.20 1.65
N VAL A 58 26.78 -0.16 1.29
CA VAL A 58 27.92 0.75 1.35
C VAL A 58 27.67 1.84 0.32
N VAL A 59 27.16 2.98 0.81
CA VAL A 59 27.12 4.22 0.02
C VAL A 59 28.58 4.59 -0.24
N PRO A 60 29.06 4.63 -1.49
CA PRO A 60 30.44 5.04 -1.78
C PRO A 60 30.67 6.41 -1.19
N SER A 61 31.73 6.57 -0.38
CA SER A 61 32.10 7.82 0.27
C SER A 61 32.29 8.91 -0.78
N ARG A 62 31.29 9.76 -0.94
CA ARG A 62 31.35 10.90 -1.85
C ARG A 62 32.00 12.05 -1.11
N SER A 63 33.25 12.36 -1.41
CA SER A 63 33.89 13.62 -1.01
C SER A 63 33.27 14.79 -1.78
N ARG A 64 32.03 15.19 -1.41
CA ARG A 64 31.44 16.45 -1.85
C ARG A 64 31.46 17.41 -0.65
N ARG A 65 31.77 18.66 -0.89
CA ARG A 65 31.38 19.77 0.02
C ARG A 65 29.89 19.57 0.32
N ALA A 66 29.51 19.48 1.59
CA ALA A 66 28.13 19.32 1.98
C ALA A 66 27.33 20.45 1.29
N PRO A 67 26.39 20.14 0.38
CA PRO A 67 25.55 21.15 -0.23
C PRO A 67 24.71 21.77 0.88
N SER A 68 24.40 23.05 0.77
CA SER A 68 23.50 23.74 1.71
C SER A 68 22.14 23.03 1.79
N ARG A 69 21.76 22.28 0.77
CA ARG A 69 20.56 21.46 0.69
C ARG A 69 20.75 20.31 -0.31
N TRP A 70 20.27 19.09 0.04
CA TRP A 70 20.24 17.95 -0.86
C TRP A 70 19.22 18.15 -1.98
N ARG A 71 19.52 17.63 -3.18
CA ARG A 71 18.71 17.81 -4.39
C ARG A 71 18.09 16.51 -4.84
N VAL A 72 16.78 16.53 -5.08
CA VAL A 72 16.00 15.42 -5.63
C VAL A 72 15.38 15.84 -6.95
N ALA A 73 15.67 15.11 -8.01
CA ALA A 73 15.07 15.30 -9.31
C ALA A 73 14.07 14.19 -9.62
N PHE A 74 12.90 14.54 -10.13
CA PHE A 74 11.92 13.59 -10.65
C PHE A 74 11.85 13.74 -12.17
N LEU A 75 12.15 12.66 -12.88
CA LEU A 75 12.18 12.63 -14.34
C LEU A 75 10.86 12.04 -14.85
N LEU A 76 10.00 12.89 -15.39
CA LEU A 76 8.80 12.49 -16.11
C LEU A 76 9.15 11.99 -17.50
N GLY A 77 8.55 10.87 -17.90
CA GLY A 77 8.69 10.28 -19.23
C GLY A 77 7.95 11.06 -20.31
N GLU A 78 7.79 10.43 -21.47
CA GLU A 78 7.10 10.99 -22.64
C GLU A 78 5.58 11.09 -22.39
N GLY A 79 5.15 12.06 -21.64
CA GLY A 79 3.74 12.25 -21.35
C GLY A 79 3.38 13.70 -21.10
N ALA A 80 2.18 14.10 -21.50
CA ALA A 80 1.65 15.39 -21.14
C ALA A 80 1.54 15.50 -19.61
N PRO A 81 1.80 16.65 -18.99
CA PRO A 81 1.71 16.84 -17.54
C PRO A 81 0.27 16.78 -16.99
N GLY A 82 -0.55 15.89 -17.50
CA GLY A 82 -1.97 15.72 -17.14
C GLY A 82 -2.38 14.29 -16.86
N GLY A 83 -1.50 13.31 -17.00
CA GLY A 83 -1.78 11.92 -16.69
C GLY A 83 -1.72 11.58 -15.20
N GLY A 84 -2.26 10.42 -14.82
CA GLY A 84 -2.23 9.97 -13.42
C GLY A 84 -0.82 9.72 -12.89
N ALA A 85 0.11 9.28 -13.75
CA ALA A 85 1.50 9.05 -13.39
C ALA A 85 2.24 10.35 -13.11
N GLU A 86 2.05 11.35 -13.96
CA GLU A 86 2.66 12.68 -13.86
C GLU A 86 2.17 13.40 -12.58
N ARG A 87 0.88 13.33 -12.30
CA ARG A 87 0.30 13.91 -11.07
C ARG A 87 0.83 13.22 -9.81
N SER A 88 0.96 11.90 -9.84
CA SER A 88 1.59 11.15 -8.75
C SER A 88 3.06 11.50 -8.57
N GLY A 89 3.81 11.72 -9.66
CA GLY A 89 5.21 12.15 -9.60
C GLY A 89 5.36 13.55 -8.99
N ALA A 90 4.52 14.49 -9.42
CA ALA A 90 4.48 15.84 -8.84
C ALA A 90 4.12 15.81 -7.36
N ALA A 91 3.10 15.02 -6.97
CA ALA A 91 2.71 14.84 -5.57
C ALA A 91 3.85 14.22 -4.72
N THR A 92 4.59 13.25 -5.28
CA THR A 92 5.77 12.68 -4.63
C THR A 92 6.82 13.76 -4.34
N LEU A 93 7.18 14.56 -5.34
CA LEU A 93 8.14 15.66 -5.15
C LEU A 93 7.64 16.75 -4.21
N ALA A 94 6.36 17.10 -4.28
CA ALA A 94 5.75 18.08 -3.39
C ALA A 94 5.93 17.69 -1.92
N GLY A 95 5.74 16.40 -1.60
CA GLY A 95 6.01 15.87 -0.25
C GLY A 95 7.47 15.96 0.19
N LEU A 96 8.41 15.96 -0.76
CA LEU A 96 9.85 16.09 -0.48
C LEU A 96 10.31 17.56 -0.34
N SER A 97 9.54 18.52 -0.84
CA SER A 97 9.98 19.91 -1.02
C SER A 97 10.28 20.64 0.31
N ALA A 98 9.64 20.25 1.42
CA ALA A 98 9.95 20.81 2.73
C ALA A 98 11.37 20.47 3.22
N HIS A 99 11.96 19.38 2.76
CA HIS A 99 13.21 18.81 3.26
C HIS A 99 14.35 18.82 2.24
N TYR A 100 14.00 18.85 0.95
CA TYR A 100 14.92 18.74 -0.18
C TYR A 100 14.70 19.86 -1.19
N GLU A 101 15.76 20.24 -1.92
CA GLU A 101 15.60 21.06 -3.12
C GLU A 101 15.07 20.16 -4.24
N THR A 102 13.86 20.41 -4.73
CA THR A 102 13.14 19.52 -5.65
C THR A 102 13.06 20.09 -7.05
N HIS A 103 13.37 19.25 -8.04
CA HIS A 103 13.40 19.57 -9.46
C HIS A 103 12.49 18.61 -10.22
N LEU A 104 11.42 19.11 -10.82
CA LEU A 104 10.58 18.36 -11.76
C LEU A 104 11.14 18.54 -13.17
N LEU A 105 11.60 17.46 -13.79
CA LEU A 105 12.12 17.42 -15.15
C LEU A 105 11.07 16.83 -16.07
N ILE A 106 10.59 17.61 -17.02
CA ILE A 106 9.58 17.21 -18.00
C ILE A 106 10.30 17.01 -19.34
N ARG A 107 10.28 15.77 -19.84
CA ARG A 107 10.83 15.43 -21.16
C ARG A 107 9.81 15.79 -22.24
N GLN A 108 10.20 16.68 -23.16
CA GLN A 108 9.38 17.05 -24.30
C GLN A 108 9.82 16.25 -25.54
N PRO A 109 8.93 15.43 -26.13
CA PRO A 109 9.22 14.80 -27.41
C PRO A 109 9.41 15.85 -28.50
N SER A 110 10.38 15.65 -29.36
CA SER A 110 10.70 16.59 -30.47
C SER A 110 9.57 16.72 -31.51
N ALA A 111 8.61 15.79 -31.54
CA ALA A 111 7.58 15.69 -32.57
C ALA A 111 6.16 16.12 -32.16
N HIS A 112 5.88 16.33 -30.87
CA HIS A 112 4.55 16.70 -30.44
C HIS A 112 4.59 17.81 -29.37
N PRO A 113 3.79 18.89 -29.51
CA PRO A 113 3.63 19.85 -28.46
C PRO A 113 3.06 19.16 -27.21
N VAL A 114 3.57 19.50 -26.06
CA VAL A 114 3.05 19.02 -24.78
C VAL A 114 1.56 19.40 -24.70
N HIS A 115 0.66 18.40 -24.79
CA HIS A 115 -0.76 18.60 -24.59
C HIS A 115 -1.02 18.82 -23.09
N GLY A 116 -0.90 20.05 -22.63
CA GLY A 116 -1.14 20.44 -21.25
C GLY A 116 -0.28 21.64 -20.87
N ARG A 117 -0.72 22.42 -19.88
CA ARG A 117 0.08 23.52 -19.36
C ARG A 117 1.20 22.94 -18.50
N ILE A 118 2.44 23.40 -18.76
CA ILE A 118 3.55 23.12 -17.85
C ILE A 118 3.20 23.79 -16.50
N PRO A 119 3.11 23.04 -15.40
CA PRO A 119 2.77 23.61 -14.11
C PRO A 119 3.86 24.61 -13.69
N SER A 120 3.49 25.73 -13.08
CA SER A 120 4.46 26.55 -12.39
C SER A 120 5.05 25.77 -11.19
N PRO A 121 6.25 26.09 -10.72
CA PRO A 121 6.83 25.46 -9.52
C PRO A 121 5.87 25.48 -8.33
N ALA A 122 5.18 26.59 -8.07
CA ALA A 122 4.21 26.71 -7.01
C ALA A 122 2.99 25.80 -7.22
N ALA A 123 2.45 25.69 -8.44
CA ALA A 123 1.33 24.81 -8.76
C ALA A 123 1.72 23.32 -8.67
N ALA A 124 2.98 22.98 -8.94
CA ALA A 124 3.52 21.64 -8.79
C ALA A 124 3.97 21.33 -7.34
N GLY A 125 3.99 22.31 -6.44
CA GLY A 125 4.47 22.15 -5.07
C GLY A 125 5.97 21.83 -4.98
N VAL A 126 6.77 22.26 -5.96
CA VAL A 126 8.21 21.97 -6.08
C VAL A 126 9.01 23.27 -6.21
N HIS A 127 10.34 23.20 -6.04
CA HIS A 127 11.19 24.39 -6.16
C HIS A 127 11.39 24.80 -7.62
N PHE A 128 11.60 23.83 -8.52
CA PHE A 128 11.93 24.09 -9.92
C PHE A 128 11.21 23.15 -10.86
N VAL A 129 10.77 23.67 -12.00
CA VAL A 129 10.24 22.88 -13.12
C VAL A 129 11.11 23.17 -14.33
N HIS A 130 11.61 22.10 -14.96
CA HIS A 130 12.46 22.16 -16.13
C HIS A 130 11.81 21.41 -17.29
N VAL A 131 11.88 21.99 -18.49
CA VAL A 131 11.49 21.30 -19.72
C VAL A 131 12.74 21.08 -20.54
N CYS A 132 12.99 19.83 -20.90
CA CYS A 132 14.17 19.47 -21.68
C CYS A 132 13.80 18.63 -22.91
N SER A 133 14.61 18.73 -23.97
CA SER A 133 14.52 17.81 -25.09
C SER A 133 14.91 16.39 -24.63
N GLU A 134 14.56 15.40 -25.44
CA GLU A 134 14.90 14.00 -25.14
C GLU A 134 16.42 13.80 -24.91
N ASN A 135 17.25 14.46 -25.69
CA ASN A 135 18.70 14.40 -25.58
C ASN A 135 19.31 15.37 -24.53
N GLY A 136 18.53 16.31 -24.02
CA GLY A 136 19.00 17.34 -23.08
C GLY A 136 18.94 16.93 -21.61
N VAL A 137 18.40 15.76 -21.31
CA VAL A 137 18.21 15.31 -19.92
C VAL A 137 19.54 15.10 -19.20
N ALA A 138 20.51 14.45 -19.84
CA ALA A 138 21.83 14.19 -19.25
C ALA A 138 22.59 15.51 -18.97
N ASP A 139 22.54 16.48 -19.87
CA ASP A 139 23.17 17.79 -19.67
C ASP A 139 22.51 18.56 -18.52
N LEU A 140 21.17 18.49 -18.43
CA LEU A 140 20.43 19.11 -17.35
C LEU A 140 20.76 18.45 -16.00
N LEU A 141 20.78 17.11 -15.92
CA LEU A 141 21.19 16.39 -14.73
C LEU A 141 22.64 16.73 -14.31
N LYS A 142 23.53 16.90 -15.29
CA LYS A 142 24.91 17.34 -15.04
C LYS A 142 24.95 18.74 -14.43
N ALA A 143 24.19 19.68 -14.98
CA ALA A 143 24.10 21.06 -14.49
C ALA A 143 23.48 21.12 -13.08
N LEU A 144 22.39 20.38 -12.83
CA LEU A 144 21.70 20.33 -11.55
C LEU A 144 22.49 19.55 -10.49
N SER A 145 23.26 18.54 -10.90
CA SER A 145 23.99 17.63 -10.00
C SER A 145 23.11 17.12 -8.85
N PRO A 146 21.96 16.48 -9.11
CA PRO A 146 21.08 15.98 -8.06
C PRO A 146 21.75 14.84 -7.29
N ASP A 147 21.33 14.66 -6.03
CA ASP A 147 21.80 13.54 -5.20
C ASP A 147 20.96 12.29 -5.46
N VAL A 148 19.67 12.47 -5.74
CA VAL A 148 18.72 11.40 -6.08
C VAL A 148 17.96 11.76 -7.36
N VAL A 149 17.82 10.78 -8.25
CA VAL A 149 16.93 10.86 -9.41
C VAL A 149 15.85 9.80 -9.26
N ILE A 150 14.60 10.20 -9.38
CA ILE A 150 13.43 9.31 -9.42
C ILE A 150 12.94 9.26 -10.86
N GLY A 151 13.04 8.10 -11.51
CA GLY A 151 12.53 7.85 -12.84
C GLY A 151 11.07 7.40 -12.84
N GLU A 152 10.31 7.72 -13.89
CA GLU A 152 8.89 7.32 -14.02
C GLU A 152 8.72 5.89 -14.57
N GLY A 153 9.61 4.95 -14.23
CA GLY A 153 9.46 3.55 -14.65
C GLY A 153 9.63 3.33 -16.16
N SER A 154 10.41 4.18 -16.81
CA SER A 154 10.81 3.99 -18.21
C SER A 154 12.09 3.15 -18.36
N GLY A 155 12.83 2.95 -17.27
CA GLY A 155 14.16 2.35 -17.25
C GLY A 155 15.27 3.25 -17.81
N ARG A 156 14.97 4.49 -18.17
CA ARG A 156 15.93 5.43 -18.77
C ARG A 156 16.70 6.24 -17.72
N ALA A 157 16.13 6.46 -16.54
CA ALA A 157 16.77 7.31 -15.52
C ALA A 157 18.15 6.78 -15.10
N GLY A 158 18.29 5.45 -15.01
CA GLY A 158 19.58 4.81 -14.72
C GLY A 158 20.62 5.04 -15.82
N GLU A 159 20.23 4.91 -17.08
CA GLU A 159 21.12 5.14 -18.24
C GLU A 159 21.60 6.60 -18.30
N GLU A 160 20.68 7.55 -18.13
CA GLU A 160 20.96 8.98 -18.13
C GLU A 160 21.84 9.40 -16.95
N ALA A 161 21.56 8.84 -15.76
CA ALA A 161 22.39 9.06 -14.58
C ALA A 161 23.80 8.46 -14.75
N ALA A 162 23.92 7.31 -15.41
CA ALA A 162 25.21 6.65 -15.66
C ALA A 162 26.13 7.51 -16.55
N ALA A 163 25.59 8.32 -17.47
CA ALA A 163 26.37 9.24 -18.31
C ALA A 163 27.10 10.31 -17.50
N LEU A 164 26.74 10.55 -16.23
CA LEU A 164 27.42 11.48 -15.34
C LEU A 164 28.69 10.89 -14.69
N GLY A 165 29.02 9.64 -14.94
CA GLY A 165 30.23 8.96 -14.46
C GLY A 165 30.34 9.03 -12.93
N ARG A 166 31.49 9.53 -12.42
CA ARG A 166 31.73 9.63 -10.96
C ARG A 166 30.76 10.55 -10.18
N PHE A 167 29.98 11.36 -10.90
CA PHE A 167 28.95 12.25 -10.31
C PHE A 167 27.55 11.67 -10.41
N ARG A 168 27.43 10.38 -10.74
CA ARG A 168 26.14 9.70 -10.87
C ARG A 168 25.32 9.84 -9.60
N PRO A 169 24.06 10.32 -9.67
CA PRO A 169 23.13 10.33 -8.55
C PRO A 169 22.69 8.89 -8.17
N LEU A 170 22.08 8.73 -7.02
CA LEU A 170 21.32 7.53 -6.69
C LEU A 170 20.02 7.52 -7.50
N VAL A 171 19.63 6.35 -8.01
CA VAL A 171 18.47 6.23 -8.91
C VAL A 171 17.40 5.34 -8.30
N ILE A 172 16.17 5.83 -8.29
CA ILE A 172 14.97 5.07 -7.99
C ILE A 172 14.14 4.98 -9.28
N GLU A 173 13.84 3.78 -9.77
CA GLU A 173 12.85 3.60 -10.84
C GLU A 173 11.47 3.37 -10.24
N SER A 174 10.57 4.33 -10.43
CA SER A 174 9.19 4.24 -9.99
C SER A 174 8.34 3.47 -11.00
N VAL A 175 8.13 2.18 -10.77
CA VAL A 175 7.39 1.28 -11.66
C VAL A 175 5.89 1.60 -11.61
N ARG A 176 5.33 2.12 -12.71
CA ARG A 176 3.96 2.68 -12.75
C ARG A 176 3.02 2.00 -13.73
N ASN A 177 3.49 1.05 -14.53
CA ASN A 177 2.64 0.28 -15.44
C ASN A 177 3.19 -1.12 -15.69
N ALA A 178 2.34 -1.99 -16.26
CA ALA A 178 2.64 -3.38 -16.56
C ALA A 178 3.16 -3.63 -17.98
N ALA A 179 3.61 -2.60 -18.70
CA ALA A 179 4.09 -2.75 -20.08
C ALA A 179 5.43 -3.53 -20.12
N ARG A 180 5.42 -4.72 -20.70
CA ARG A 180 6.58 -5.64 -20.74
C ARG A 180 7.84 -5.00 -21.34
N THR A 181 7.71 -4.22 -22.40
CA THR A 181 8.84 -3.52 -23.04
C THR A 181 9.54 -2.54 -22.09
N ARG A 182 8.80 -1.91 -21.18
CA ARG A 182 9.39 -1.06 -20.15
C ARG A 182 10.08 -1.91 -19.07
N TRP A 183 9.48 -3.04 -18.70
CA TRP A 183 10.07 -3.94 -17.73
C TRP A 183 11.39 -4.56 -18.20
N GLU A 184 11.55 -4.87 -19.48
CA GLU A 184 12.82 -5.36 -20.05
C GLU A 184 13.93 -4.35 -19.86
N ARG A 185 13.67 -3.06 -20.12
CA ARG A 185 14.64 -1.98 -19.92
C ARG A 185 14.97 -1.75 -18.45
N ILE A 186 13.94 -1.73 -17.58
CA ILE A 186 14.12 -1.63 -16.13
C ILE A 186 14.98 -2.79 -15.64
N ASP A 187 14.71 -4.02 -16.07
CA ASP A 187 15.44 -5.22 -15.72
C ASP A 187 16.92 -5.14 -16.13
N ALA A 188 17.17 -4.70 -17.35
CA ALA A 188 18.53 -4.50 -17.83
C ALA A 188 19.29 -3.50 -16.96
N GLY A 189 18.71 -2.33 -16.69
CA GLY A 189 19.31 -1.31 -15.83
C GLY A 189 19.51 -1.77 -14.39
N PHE A 190 18.55 -2.50 -13.84
CA PHE A 190 18.61 -3.04 -12.48
C PHE A 190 19.73 -4.08 -12.33
N ARG A 191 19.87 -5.00 -13.29
CA ARG A 191 20.95 -6.01 -13.32
C ARG A 191 22.35 -5.39 -13.50
N GLN A 192 22.43 -4.30 -14.28
CA GLN A 192 23.68 -3.56 -14.48
C GLN A 192 24.05 -2.64 -13.32
N GLY A 193 23.22 -2.57 -12.29
CA GLY A 193 23.45 -1.65 -11.16
C GLY A 193 23.25 -0.17 -11.51
N LEU A 194 22.50 0.14 -12.57
CA LEU A 194 22.16 1.50 -12.96
C LEU A 194 21.01 2.11 -12.16
N CYS A 195 20.33 1.29 -11.36
CA CYS A 195 19.24 1.67 -10.48
C CYS A 195 19.46 1.05 -9.12
N GLU A 196 19.40 1.82 -8.06
CA GLU A 196 19.55 1.34 -6.68
C GLU A 196 18.30 0.68 -6.15
N LEU A 197 17.11 1.19 -6.56
CA LEU A 197 15.85 0.75 -5.98
C LEU A 197 14.69 0.81 -7.00
N LEU A 198 13.80 -0.21 -6.94
CA LEU A 198 12.52 -0.23 -7.65
C LEU A 198 11.39 0.13 -6.69
N ALA A 199 10.59 1.13 -7.03
CA ALA A 199 9.43 1.54 -6.25
C ALA A 199 8.14 1.30 -7.04
N PHE A 200 7.27 0.40 -6.55
CA PHE A 200 6.00 0.07 -7.19
C PHE A 200 4.88 0.97 -6.70
N CYS A 201 4.09 1.52 -7.60
CA CYS A 201 3.02 2.47 -7.31
C CYS A 201 1.70 1.83 -6.83
N GLY A 202 1.63 0.52 -6.72
CA GLY A 202 0.46 -0.22 -6.26
C GLY A 202 0.78 -1.67 -5.93
N GLN A 203 -0.01 -2.27 -5.05
CA GLN A 203 0.20 -3.63 -4.58
C GLN A 203 0.01 -4.65 -5.70
N ARG A 204 -1.06 -4.53 -6.48
CA ARG A 204 -1.34 -5.46 -7.58
C ARG A 204 -0.24 -5.46 -8.64
N LEU A 205 0.33 -4.29 -8.94
CA LEU A 205 1.44 -4.19 -9.87
C LEU A 205 2.69 -4.90 -9.33
N ALA A 206 2.98 -4.74 -8.06
CA ALA A 206 4.08 -5.43 -7.39
C ALA A 206 3.89 -6.96 -7.40
N ASP A 207 2.66 -7.43 -7.15
CA ASP A 207 2.34 -8.86 -7.18
C ASP A 207 2.52 -9.47 -8.59
N VAL A 208 2.07 -8.76 -9.63
CA VAL A 208 2.28 -9.16 -11.03
C VAL A 208 3.77 -9.19 -11.37
N ALA A 209 4.52 -8.18 -10.94
CA ALA A 209 5.96 -8.11 -11.16
C ALA A 209 6.71 -9.22 -10.39
N ALA A 210 6.31 -9.55 -9.18
CA ALA A 210 6.91 -10.64 -8.41
C ALA A 210 6.72 -12.01 -9.11
N ALA A 211 5.57 -12.22 -9.72
CA ALA A 211 5.31 -13.44 -10.48
C ALA A 211 6.09 -13.52 -11.82
N ASP A 212 6.25 -12.38 -12.53
CA ASP A 212 6.91 -12.32 -13.84
C ASP A 212 8.43 -12.15 -13.73
N ARG A 213 8.92 -11.46 -12.70
CA ARG A 213 10.34 -11.10 -12.46
C ARG A 213 10.77 -11.41 -11.01
N PRO A 214 10.69 -12.67 -10.55
CA PRO A 214 10.98 -13.03 -9.15
C PRO A 214 12.39 -12.63 -8.71
N HIS A 215 13.35 -12.52 -9.62
CA HIS A 215 14.72 -12.11 -9.32
C HIS A 215 14.85 -10.64 -8.85
N TRP A 216 13.87 -9.77 -9.12
CA TRP A 216 13.85 -8.41 -8.56
C TRP A 216 13.73 -8.45 -7.04
N TRP A 217 13.09 -9.48 -6.49
CA TRP A 217 12.95 -9.70 -5.04
C TRP A 217 14.07 -10.56 -4.43
N ALA A 218 15.10 -10.95 -5.21
CA ALA A 218 16.25 -11.66 -4.66
C ALA A 218 17.00 -10.82 -3.61
N ASP A 219 16.98 -9.49 -3.76
CA ASP A 219 17.39 -8.52 -2.75
C ASP A 219 16.22 -7.57 -2.45
N GLU A 220 15.45 -7.93 -1.42
CA GLU A 220 14.28 -7.13 -0.98
C GLU A 220 14.66 -5.70 -0.54
N SER A 221 15.95 -5.44 -0.24
CA SER A 221 16.40 -4.09 0.12
C SER A 221 16.32 -3.11 -1.05
N ARG A 222 16.23 -3.63 -2.25
CA ARG A 222 16.15 -2.87 -3.49
C ARG A 222 14.74 -2.74 -4.05
N VAL A 223 13.71 -3.15 -3.30
CA VAL A 223 12.32 -3.09 -3.73
C VAL A 223 11.47 -2.42 -2.66
N ALA A 224 10.64 -1.46 -3.05
CA ALA A 224 9.64 -0.84 -2.20
C ALA A 224 8.27 -0.84 -2.89
N VAL A 225 7.18 -0.98 -2.11
CA VAL A 225 5.82 -0.79 -2.60
C VAL A 225 5.23 0.42 -1.90
N ILE A 226 5.14 1.54 -2.62
CA ILE A 226 4.52 2.76 -2.13
C ILE A 226 3.32 3.05 -3.03
N ALA A 227 2.13 2.59 -2.58
CA ALA A 227 0.91 2.81 -3.34
C ALA A 227 0.68 4.30 -3.57
N ASN A 228 0.22 4.65 -4.78
CA ASN A 228 -0.16 6.02 -5.09
C ASN A 228 -1.29 6.46 -4.15
N GLY A 229 -1.09 7.61 -3.53
CA GLY A 229 -2.12 8.27 -2.75
C GLY A 229 -3.03 9.14 -3.61
N VAL A 230 -4.19 9.48 -3.08
CA VAL A 230 -5.11 10.47 -3.65
C VAL A 230 -5.44 11.52 -2.60
N PRO A 231 -5.70 12.77 -3.01
CA PRO A 231 -6.14 13.80 -2.08
C PRO A 231 -7.49 13.40 -1.47
N LEU A 232 -7.55 13.33 -0.16
CA LEU A 232 -8.78 13.11 0.56
C LEU A 232 -9.38 14.45 0.98
N ALA A 233 -10.61 14.76 0.52
CA ALA A 233 -11.33 15.94 0.97
C ALA A 233 -11.57 15.87 2.48
N GLU A 234 -11.69 17.01 3.15
CA GLU A 234 -11.99 17.06 4.59
C GLU A 234 -13.27 16.29 4.93
N PRO A 235 -13.35 15.60 6.08
CA PRO A 235 -14.36 14.58 6.36
C PRO A 235 -15.76 15.12 6.71
N GLU A 236 -16.00 16.43 6.67
CA GLU A 236 -17.29 17.02 7.00
C GLU A 236 -18.43 16.46 6.11
N PRO A 237 -19.45 15.76 6.65
CA PRO A 237 -20.51 15.13 5.85
C PRO A 237 -21.36 16.15 5.06
N ARG A 238 -21.43 17.39 5.53
CA ARG A 238 -22.17 18.48 4.86
C ARG A 238 -21.41 19.04 3.66
N ASP A 239 -20.10 18.81 3.59
CA ASP A 239 -19.23 19.40 2.60
C ASP A 239 -19.44 18.83 1.18
N ARG A 240 -19.76 17.52 1.02
CA ARG A 240 -20.08 16.94 -0.31
C ARG A 240 -21.22 17.70 -1.00
N PHE A 241 -22.28 18.02 -0.26
CA PHE A 241 -23.42 18.76 -0.83
C PHE A 241 -23.05 20.20 -1.16
N GLY A 242 -22.27 20.84 -0.31
CA GLY A 242 -21.72 22.19 -0.52
C GLY A 242 -20.82 22.25 -1.73
N ARG A 243 -19.85 21.34 -1.83
CA ARG A 243 -18.94 21.21 -2.99
C ARG A 243 -19.69 20.97 -4.28
N ARG A 244 -20.67 20.06 -4.29
CA ARG A 244 -21.51 19.79 -5.46
C ARG A 244 -22.24 21.06 -5.94
N ARG A 245 -22.83 21.81 -5.02
CA ARG A 245 -23.50 23.07 -5.36
C ARG A 245 -22.54 24.12 -5.91
N ALA A 246 -21.37 24.27 -5.32
CA ALA A 246 -20.35 25.21 -5.76
C ALA A 246 -19.84 24.87 -7.16
N ALA A 247 -19.43 23.62 -7.38
CA ALA A 247 -18.96 23.14 -8.67
C ALA A 247 -20.01 23.27 -9.78
N ARG A 248 -21.27 22.96 -9.49
CA ARG A 248 -22.35 23.13 -10.46
C ARG A 248 -22.63 24.58 -10.80
N ARG A 249 -22.58 25.47 -9.82
CA ARG A 249 -22.72 26.91 -10.05
C ARG A 249 -21.62 27.43 -10.95
N GLU A 250 -20.37 27.05 -10.68
CA GLU A 250 -19.21 27.43 -11.50
C GLU A 250 -19.36 26.95 -12.94
N LEU A 251 -19.88 25.73 -13.11
CA LEU A 251 -20.17 25.18 -14.43
C LEU A 251 -21.49 25.67 -15.03
N GLY A 252 -22.27 26.52 -14.39
CA GLY A 252 -23.59 26.96 -14.87
C GLY A 252 -24.59 25.82 -14.99
N LEU A 253 -24.54 24.83 -14.11
CA LEU A 253 -25.44 23.69 -14.06
C LEU A 253 -26.50 23.87 -12.97
N THR A 254 -27.71 23.41 -13.24
CA THR A 254 -28.77 23.39 -12.22
C THR A 254 -28.55 22.26 -11.22
N ALA A 255 -29.16 22.38 -10.04
CA ALA A 255 -28.99 21.38 -8.98
C ALA A 255 -29.65 20.04 -9.32
N GLU A 256 -30.71 20.06 -10.13
CA GLU A 256 -31.61 18.94 -10.36
C GLU A 256 -31.15 18.02 -11.51
N VAL A 257 -30.34 18.52 -12.44
CA VAL A 257 -29.88 17.73 -13.58
C VAL A 257 -29.00 16.59 -13.10
N PRO A 258 -29.31 15.32 -13.42
CA PRO A 258 -28.39 14.21 -13.17
C PRO A 258 -27.11 14.39 -13.97
N VAL A 259 -25.95 14.29 -13.32
CA VAL A 259 -24.65 14.51 -13.94
C VAL A 259 -23.78 13.26 -13.82
N VAL A 260 -23.39 12.71 -14.96
CA VAL A 260 -22.39 11.66 -15.07
C VAL A 260 -21.03 12.29 -15.39
N GLY A 261 -20.00 11.97 -14.65
CA GLY A 261 -18.64 12.45 -14.89
C GLY A 261 -17.75 11.38 -15.50
N TYR A 262 -16.99 11.75 -16.51
CA TYR A 262 -15.80 11.05 -16.96
C TYR A 262 -14.58 11.95 -16.73
N VAL A 263 -13.54 11.40 -16.10
CA VAL A 263 -12.28 12.12 -15.86
C VAL A 263 -11.12 11.25 -16.32
N GLY A 264 -10.27 11.76 -17.20
CA GLY A 264 -9.10 11.03 -17.67
C GLY A 264 -8.63 11.41 -19.06
N ARG A 265 -7.56 10.79 -19.51
CA ARG A 265 -7.08 10.96 -20.89
C ARG A 265 -8.11 10.42 -21.89
N LEU A 266 -8.32 11.14 -22.98
CA LEU A 266 -9.24 10.75 -24.04
C LEU A 266 -8.52 9.85 -25.05
N VAL A 267 -8.33 8.60 -24.65
CA VAL A 267 -7.66 7.53 -25.43
C VAL A 267 -8.48 6.24 -25.34
N ALA A 268 -8.45 5.40 -26.38
CA ALA A 268 -9.32 4.23 -26.54
C ALA A 268 -9.34 3.32 -25.30
N TYR A 269 -8.18 2.95 -24.77
CA TYR A 269 -8.11 2.03 -23.65
C TYR A 269 -8.69 2.54 -22.32
N LYS A 270 -8.99 3.84 -22.21
CA LYS A 270 -9.69 4.43 -21.06
C LYS A 270 -11.21 4.24 -21.13
N GLY A 271 -11.71 3.62 -22.19
CA GLY A 271 -13.09 3.20 -22.33
C GLY A 271 -14.09 4.31 -22.59
N LEU A 272 -13.69 5.34 -23.33
CA LEU A 272 -14.58 6.47 -23.62
C LEU A 272 -15.79 6.06 -24.48
N GLU A 273 -15.64 5.09 -25.38
CA GLU A 273 -16.74 4.49 -26.13
C GLU A 273 -17.76 3.81 -25.21
N GLN A 274 -17.27 3.02 -24.22
CA GLN A 274 -18.12 2.37 -23.22
C GLN A 274 -18.84 3.39 -22.33
N VAL A 275 -18.22 4.54 -22.06
CA VAL A 275 -18.88 5.66 -21.37
C VAL A 275 -20.04 6.17 -22.20
N ALA A 276 -19.82 6.39 -23.50
CA ALA A 276 -20.85 6.84 -24.41
C ALA A 276 -22.02 5.86 -24.47
N ASP A 277 -21.73 4.59 -24.68
CA ASP A 277 -22.74 3.53 -24.77
C ASP A 277 -23.55 3.43 -23.48
N ALA A 278 -22.89 3.32 -22.33
CA ALA A 278 -23.55 3.26 -21.03
C ALA A 278 -24.40 4.49 -20.78
N PHE A 279 -23.91 5.68 -21.11
CA PHE A 279 -24.63 6.93 -20.90
C PHE A 279 -25.86 7.07 -21.80
N PHE A 280 -25.71 6.87 -23.14
CA PHE A 280 -26.80 7.11 -24.08
C PHE A 280 -27.89 6.05 -24.00
N GLN A 281 -27.53 4.81 -23.67
CA GLN A 281 -28.50 3.70 -23.60
C GLN A 281 -29.21 3.62 -22.24
N HIS A 282 -28.55 4.02 -21.13
CA HIS A 282 -29.04 3.73 -19.78
C HIS A 282 -29.28 4.97 -18.89
N ALA A 283 -28.69 6.14 -19.19
CA ALA A 283 -28.91 7.33 -18.39
C ALA A 283 -30.23 8.01 -18.78
N PRO A 284 -30.98 8.64 -17.83
CA PRO A 284 -32.18 9.42 -18.12
C PRO A 284 -31.92 10.47 -19.20
N GLN A 285 -32.97 10.78 -20.01
CA GLN A 285 -32.83 11.76 -21.10
C GLN A 285 -32.46 13.17 -20.60
N SER A 286 -32.80 13.50 -19.36
CA SER A 286 -32.43 14.75 -18.70
C SER A 286 -30.96 14.78 -18.20
N ALA A 287 -30.26 13.64 -18.21
CA ALA A 287 -28.90 13.56 -17.69
C ALA A 287 -27.88 14.24 -18.61
N LEU A 288 -26.86 14.80 -18.00
CA LEU A 288 -25.70 15.43 -18.65
C LEU A 288 -24.44 14.60 -18.40
N LEU A 289 -23.65 14.36 -19.45
CA LEU A 289 -22.31 13.80 -19.35
C LEU A 289 -21.27 14.93 -19.36
N LEU A 290 -20.49 15.03 -18.29
CA LEU A 290 -19.31 15.89 -18.20
C LEU A 290 -18.06 15.08 -18.55
N VAL A 291 -17.31 15.54 -19.53
CA VAL A 291 -16.05 14.90 -19.97
C VAL A 291 -14.89 15.85 -19.64
N ALA A 292 -14.07 15.49 -18.66
CA ALA A 292 -12.89 16.23 -18.26
C ALA A 292 -11.62 15.47 -18.66
N GLY A 293 -10.84 16.07 -19.54
CA GLY A 293 -9.59 15.51 -20.05
C GLY A 293 -9.26 15.98 -21.46
N ALA A 294 -8.10 15.55 -21.92
CA ALA A 294 -7.63 15.79 -23.28
C ALA A 294 -7.06 14.51 -23.88
N GLY A 295 -7.01 14.43 -25.21
CA GLY A 295 -6.46 13.30 -25.94
C GLY A 295 -6.98 13.24 -27.38
N PRO A 296 -6.41 12.34 -28.21
CA PRO A 296 -6.73 12.25 -29.63
C PRO A 296 -8.19 11.89 -29.91
N GLU A 297 -8.89 11.25 -28.98
CA GLU A 297 -10.28 10.88 -29.17
C GLU A 297 -11.30 11.99 -28.83
N ALA A 298 -10.81 13.17 -28.42
CA ALA A 298 -11.69 14.31 -28.19
C ALA A 298 -12.50 14.71 -29.44
N GLU A 299 -11.87 14.62 -30.62
CA GLU A 299 -12.49 14.94 -31.90
C GLU A 299 -13.29 13.76 -32.47
N ALA A 300 -12.84 12.52 -32.23
CA ALA A 300 -13.53 11.30 -32.64
C ALA A 300 -14.87 11.10 -31.93
N LEU A 301 -15.05 11.71 -30.76
CA LEU A 301 -16.34 11.89 -30.10
C LEU A 301 -17.23 12.90 -30.85
N ALA A 302 -17.33 12.77 -32.17
CA ALA A 302 -18.31 13.49 -32.98
C ALA A 302 -19.70 13.00 -32.56
N TRP A 303 -20.09 13.36 -31.37
CA TRP A 303 -21.40 13.14 -30.78
C TRP A 303 -22.45 13.62 -31.77
N GLY A 304 -23.29 12.73 -32.25
CA GLY A 304 -24.37 13.06 -33.18
C GLY A 304 -25.16 14.29 -32.70
N ARG A 305 -25.89 14.96 -33.58
CA ARG A 305 -26.57 16.25 -33.28
C ARG A 305 -27.41 16.23 -32.00
N GLY A 306 -28.02 15.09 -31.62
CA GLY A 306 -28.75 14.91 -30.36
C GLY A 306 -27.85 14.81 -29.12
N ALA A 307 -26.61 14.33 -29.26
CA ALA A 307 -25.66 14.19 -28.19
C ALA A 307 -25.08 15.53 -27.72
N LYS A 308 -24.92 16.53 -28.61
CA LYS A 308 -24.36 17.86 -28.28
C LYS A 308 -25.10 18.59 -27.15
N ARG A 309 -26.37 18.27 -26.90
CA ARG A 309 -27.16 18.87 -25.81
C ARG A 309 -26.98 18.14 -24.48
N ARG A 310 -26.51 16.89 -24.50
CA ARG A 310 -26.38 16.03 -23.33
C ARG A 310 -24.91 15.79 -22.93
N VAL A 311 -23.95 16.29 -23.69
CA VAL A 311 -22.51 16.13 -23.40
C VAL A 311 -21.85 17.48 -23.34
N ARG A 312 -21.07 17.68 -22.29
CA ARG A 312 -20.24 18.87 -22.11
C ARG A 312 -18.79 18.46 -21.90
N VAL A 313 -17.96 18.79 -22.87
CA VAL A 313 -16.50 18.58 -22.80
C VAL A 313 -15.88 19.79 -22.12
N LEU A 314 -15.21 19.56 -20.99
CA LEU A 314 -14.53 20.59 -20.20
C LEU A 314 -13.07 20.80 -20.63
N GLY A 315 -12.55 19.89 -21.46
CA GLY A 315 -11.13 19.87 -21.76
C GLY A 315 -10.25 19.44 -20.59
N TYR A 316 -8.98 19.74 -20.67
CA TYR A 316 -8.05 19.51 -19.57
C TYR A 316 -8.33 20.48 -18.42
N LEU A 317 -8.42 19.95 -17.22
CA LEU A 317 -8.58 20.72 -15.98
C LEU A 317 -7.30 20.59 -15.13
N ASP A 318 -6.74 21.71 -14.71
CA ASP A 318 -5.63 21.76 -13.75
C ASP A 318 -6.07 21.15 -12.40
N ASP A 319 -7.28 21.48 -11.97
CA ASP A 319 -7.96 20.84 -10.83
C ASP A 319 -9.18 20.02 -11.28
N PRO A 320 -9.08 18.69 -11.39
CA PRO A 320 -10.18 17.83 -11.78
C PRO A 320 -11.26 17.69 -10.69
N ASN A 321 -11.03 18.22 -9.49
CA ASN A 321 -12.01 18.20 -8.41
C ASN A 321 -13.32 18.87 -8.80
N LEU A 322 -13.25 19.86 -9.68
CA LEU A 322 -14.44 20.52 -10.24
C LEU A 322 -15.37 19.50 -10.93
N ALA A 323 -14.83 18.60 -11.75
CA ALA A 323 -15.61 17.58 -12.45
C ALA A 323 -16.12 16.49 -11.50
N TYR A 324 -15.29 16.04 -10.55
CA TYR A 324 -15.73 15.08 -9.53
C TYR A 324 -16.87 15.63 -8.67
N ASP A 325 -16.73 16.85 -8.18
CA ASP A 325 -17.72 17.46 -7.28
C ASP A 325 -19.03 17.77 -7.99
N ALA A 326 -19.01 18.15 -9.27
CA ALA A 326 -20.22 18.39 -10.04
C ALA A 326 -21.01 17.11 -10.36
N ALA A 327 -20.34 15.95 -10.47
CA ALA A 327 -20.94 14.70 -10.87
C ALA A 327 -21.77 14.05 -9.75
N ASP A 328 -22.85 13.33 -10.11
CA ASP A 328 -23.58 12.44 -9.22
C ASP A 328 -22.96 11.04 -9.19
N VAL A 329 -22.43 10.60 -10.34
CA VAL A 329 -21.74 9.32 -10.53
C VAL A 329 -20.56 9.53 -11.47
N ILE A 330 -19.41 8.94 -11.13
CA ILE A 330 -18.26 8.85 -12.05
C ILE A 330 -18.33 7.52 -12.79
N LEU A 331 -18.09 7.55 -14.09
CA LEU A 331 -17.98 6.37 -14.94
C LEU A 331 -16.53 6.25 -15.43
N ALA A 332 -15.87 5.17 -15.03
CA ALA A 332 -14.42 4.96 -15.25
C ALA A 332 -14.13 3.52 -15.73
N PRO A 333 -14.47 3.18 -17.00
CA PRO A 333 -14.36 1.81 -17.53
C PRO A 333 -13.03 1.56 -18.24
N SER A 334 -11.88 1.74 -17.59
CA SER A 334 -10.58 1.43 -18.20
C SER A 334 -10.50 -0.05 -18.61
N GLN A 335 -9.96 -0.32 -19.81
CA GLN A 335 -9.96 -1.65 -20.44
C GLN A 335 -8.63 -2.40 -20.30
N THR A 336 -7.57 -1.68 -19.98
CA THR A 336 -6.23 -2.26 -19.91
C THR A 336 -5.69 -2.30 -18.49
N ALA A 337 -4.73 -3.20 -18.25
CA ALA A 337 -4.01 -3.26 -16.99
C ALA A 337 -3.28 -1.93 -16.74
N GLU A 338 -3.63 -1.28 -15.65
CA GLU A 338 -2.97 -0.09 -15.13
C GLU A 338 -2.16 -0.43 -13.90
N GLY A 339 -1.10 0.32 -13.64
CA GLY A 339 -0.31 0.15 -12.42
C GLY A 339 -1.12 0.53 -11.18
N PHE A 340 -1.71 1.73 -11.21
CA PHE A 340 -2.64 2.22 -10.19
C PHE A 340 -3.71 3.06 -10.88
N PHE A 341 -4.94 2.60 -10.85
CA PHE A 341 -6.06 3.29 -11.49
C PHE A 341 -6.62 4.39 -10.60
N ARG A 342 -6.11 5.64 -10.73
CA ARG A 342 -6.40 6.76 -9.82
C ARG A 342 -7.86 7.19 -9.77
N VAL A 343 -8.55 7.25 -10.91
CA VAL A 343 -9.89 7.87 -11.04
C VAL A 343 -10.92 7.34 -10.04
N PRO A 344 -11.09 6.02 -9.82
CA PRO A 344 -12.02 5.51 -8.82
C PRO A 344 -11.68 5.96 -7.39
N PHE A 345 -10.39 6.08 -7.05
CA PHE A 345 -9.92 6.51 -5.73
C PHE A 345 -10.02 8.03 -5.56
N GLU A 346 -9.80 8.83 -6.60
CA GLU A 346 -10.03 10.28 -6.58
C GLU A 346 -11.51 10.61 -6.40
N ALA A 347 -12.39 9.90 -7.10
CA ALA A 347 -13.83 9.99 -6.88
C ALA A 347 -14.20 9.60 -5.44
N ALA A 348 -13.66 8.49 -4.95
CA ALA A 348 -13.84 8.04 -3.57
C ALA A 348 -13.34 9.07 -2.56
N GLY A 349 -12.18 9.66 -2.76
CA GLY A 349 -11.61 10.71 -1.91
C GLY A 349 -12.56 11.90 -1.72
N ARG A 350 -13.48 12.11 -2.63
CA ARG A 350 -14.52 13.15 -2.59
C ARG A 350 -15.91 12.61 -2.25
N ALA A 351 -16.01 11.35 -1.86
CA ALA A 351 -17.26 10.64 -1.57
C ALA A 351 -18.24 10.61 -2.78
N VAL A 352 -17.72 10.57 -4.00
CA VAL A 352 -18.50 10.43 -5.24
C VAL A 352 -18.54 8.95 -5.62
N PRO A 353 -19.72 8.36 -5.85
CA PRO A 353 -19.81 6.96 -6.28
C PRO A 353 -19.20 6.77 -7.67
N CYS A 354 -18.55 5.64 -7.87
CA CYS A 354 -17.91 5.28 -9.13
C CYS A 354 -18.46 3.96 -9.67
N VAL A 355 -18.78 3.94 -10.97
CA VAL A 355 -18.98 2.72 -11.77
C VAL A 355 -17.65 2.49 -12.51
N THR A 356 -17.04 1.33 -12.34
CA THR A 356 -15.66 1.09 -12.80
C THR A 356 -15.43 -0.37 -13.20
N THR A 357 -14.31 -0.61 -13.86
CA THR A 357 -13.78 -1.96 -14.16
C THR A 357 -12.77 -2.41 -13.08
N PRO A 358 -12.52 -3.74 -12.92
CA PRO A 358 -11.60 -4.28 -11.89
C PRO A 358 -10.12 -4.15 -12.30
N VAL A 359 -9.66 -2.92 -12.58
CA VAL A 359 -8.32 -2.60 -13.07
C VAL A 359 -7.48 -1.96 -11.95
N GLY A 360 -6.16 -2.13 -12.01
CA GLY A 360 -5.23 -1.63 -10.98
C GLY A 360 -5.58 -2.16 -9.60
N ASP A 361 -5.48 -1.33 -8.58
CA ASP A 361 -5.78 -1.71 -7.19
C ASP A 361 -7.29 -1.65 -6.84
N VAL A 362 -8.20 -1.41 -7.81
CA VAL A 362 -9.66 -1.42 -7.58
C VAL A 362 -10.12 -2.71 -6.89
N PRO A 363 -9.80 -3.92 -7.38
CA PRO A 363 -10.24 -5.17 -6.74
C PRO A 363 -9.52 -5.48 -5.42
N VAL A 364 -8.46 -4.74 -5.09
CA VAL A 364 -7.75 -4.86 -3.81
C VAL A 364 -8.50 -4.14 -2.70
N VAL A 365 -9.09 -2.98 -3.00
CA VAL A 365 -9.68 -2.06 -2.01
C VAL A 365 -11.19 -2.06 -2.05
N PHE A 366 -11.80 -2.06 -3.24
CA PHE A 366 -13.24 -1.93 -3.37
C PHE A 366 -13.97 -3.26 -3.48
N GLN A 367 -15.12 -3.33 -2.82
CA GLN A 367 -16.07 -4.41 -2.92
C GLN A 367 -17.27 -3.95 -3.74
N ASP A 368 -17.63 -4.76 -4.78
CA ASP A 368 -18.79 -4.49 -5.61
C ASP A 368 -20.08 -4.37 -4.80
N GLY A 369 -20.95 -3.41 -5.18
CA GLY A 369 -22.20 -3.09 -4.49
C GLY A 369 -22.05 -2.45 -3.09
N THR A 370 -20.83 -2.42 -2.54
CA THR A 370 -20.56 -1.84 -1.21
C THR A 370 -19.79 -0.52 -1.29
N SER A 371 -18.63 -0.50 -1.95
CA SER A 371 -17.77 0.68 -2.07
C SER A 371 -17.50 1.12 -3.51
N ALA A 372 -17.88 0.32 -4.49
CA ALA A 372 -17.95 0.72 -5.90
C ALA A 372 -19.01 -0.14 -6.61
N ALA A 373 -19.44 0.27 -7.80
CA ALA A 373 -20.11 -0.62 -8.74
C ALA A 373 -19.05 -1.09 -9.74
N VAL A 374 -18.68 -2.38 -9.65
CA VAL A 374 -17.60 -2.97 -10.46
C VAL A 374 -18.21 -3.88 -11.51
N ALA A 375 -17.98 -3.57 -12.78
CA ALA A 375 -18.48 -4.34 -13.89
C ALA A 375 -17.37 -4.68 -14.89
N THR A 376 -17.42 -5.86 -15.46
CA THR A 376 -16.48 -6.34 -16.48
C THR A 376 -17.00 -6.14 -17.89
N GLU A 377 -18.33 -6.00 -18.04
CA GLU A 377 -19.02 -5.91 -19.33
C GLU A 377 -19.77 -4.58 -19.49
N ALA A 378 -19.91 -4.13 -20.72
CA ALA A 378 -20.59 -2.87 -21.06
C ALA A 378 -22.01 -2.79 -20.52
N ALA A 379 -22.80 -3.87 -20.64
CA ALA A 379 -24.17 -3.93 -20.12
C ALA A 379 -24.21 -3.76 -18.59
N GLY A 380 -23.26 -4.36 -17.87
CA GLY A 380 -23.11 -4.20 -16.42
C GLY A 380 -22.81 -2.76 -16.02
N LEU A 381 -21.98 -2.04 -16.79
CA LEU A 381 -21.67 -0.62 -16.57
C LEU A 381 -22.94 0.24 -16.72
N GLY A 382 -23.74 0.00 -17.78
CA GLY A 382 -24.97 0.74 -18.04
C GLY A 382 -26.04 0.50 -16.98
N ASN A 383 -26.25 -0.74 -16.58
CA ASN A 383 -27.22 -1.10 -15.54
C ASN A 383 -26.85 -0.48 -14.17
N ALA A 384 -25.57 -0.56 -13.80
CA ALA A 384 -25.07 0.06 -12.57
C ALA A 384 -25.23 1.59 -12.59
N LEU A 385 -24.90 2.23 -13.72
CA LEU A 385 -25.10 3.66 -13.92
C LEU A 385 -26.57 4.05 -13.74
N SER A 386 -27.49 3.38 -14.46
CA SER A 386 -28.93 3.62 -14.36
C SER A 386 -29.43 3.48 -12.92
N HIS A 387 -29.02 2.40 -12.24
CA HIS A 387 -29.41 2.17 -10.85
C HIS A 387 -28.96 3.30 -9.93
N LEU A 388 -27.69 3.75 -10.02
CA LEU A 388 -27.17 4.82 -9.15
C LEU A 388 -27.82 6.17 -9.44
N LEU A 389 -28.13 6.49 -10.70
CA LEU A 389 -28.83 7.75 -11.06
C LEU A 389 -30.26 7.79 -10.59
N THR A 390 -30.97 6.63 -10.55
CA THR A 390 -32.34 6.52 -10.10
C THR A 390 -32.52 6.31 -8.60
N HIS A 391 -31.43 5.92 -7.90
CA HIS A 391 -31.41 5.67 -6.45
C HIS A 391 -30.39 6.54 -5.72
N PRO A 392 -30.61 7.85 -5.56
CA PRO A 392 -29.60 8.78 -5.05
C PRO A 392 -29.15 8.47 -3.60
N ARG A 393 -30.00 7.84 -2.78
CA ARG A 393 -29.62 7.39 -1.43
C ARG A 393 -28.58 6.25 -1.50
N THR A 394 -28.75 5.31 -2.42
CA THR A 394 -27.79 4.22 -2.67
C THR A 394 -26.47 4.79 -3.20
N ALA A 395 -26.54 5.71 -4.16
CA ALA A 395 -25.37 6.39 -4.71
C ALA A 395 -24.57 7.12 -3.61
N ALA A 396 -25.24 7.90 -2.77
CA ALA A 396 -24.62 8.62 -1.67
C ALA A 396 -23.99 7.66 -0.63
N ARG A 397 -24.66 6.53 -0.32
CA ARG A 397 -24.08 5.50 0.54
C ARG A 397 -22.82 4.89 -0.08
N LEU A 398 -22.88 4.50 -1.35
CA LEU A 398 -21.75 3.91 -2.07
C LEU A 398 -20.54 4.86 -2.06
N GLY A 399 -20.73 6.15 -2.35
CA GLY A 399 -19.67 7.15 -2.34
C GLY A 399 -19.03 7.32 -0.96
N ARG A 400 -19.82 7.35 0.13
CA ARG A 400 -19.27 7.39 1.50
C ARG A 400 -18.50 6.12 1.83
N CYS A 401 -19.02 4.96 1.45
CA CYS A 401 -18.35 3.68 1.65
C CYS A 401 -17.03 3.60 0.87
N ALA A 402 -17.00 4.11 -0.37
CA ALA A 402 -15.79 4.21 -1.18
C ALA A 402 -14.73 5.08 -0.49
N ARG A 403 -15.16 6.23 0.04
CA ARG A 403 -14.28 7.15 0.78
C ARG A 403 -13.65 6.45 1.99
N THR A 404 -14.46 5.81 2.82
CA THR A 404 -13.97 5.08 3.99
C THR A 404 -13.04 3.94 3.58
N ALA A 405 -13.37 3.18 2.53
CA ALA A 405 -12.49 2.10 2.05
C ALA A 405 -11.13 2.62 1.59
N THR A 406 -11.10 3.75 0.87
CA THR A 406 -9.85 4.39 0.41
C THR A 406 -9.01 4.89 1.59
N GLU A 407 -9.64 5.50 2.58
CA GLU A 407 -8.99 6.00 3.79
C GLU A 407 -8.43 4.84 4.64
N VAL A 408 -9.24 3.83 4.90
CA VAL A 408 -8.84 2.64 5.66
C VAL A 408 -7.71 1.87 4.97
N ALA A 409 -7.68 1.86 3.64
CA ALA A 409 -6.58 1.27 2.87
C ALA A 409 -5.28 2.09 2.93
N GLY A 410 -5.26 3.25 3.58
CA GLY A 410 -4.09 4.11 3.69
C GLY A 410 -3.69 4.78 2.38
N LEU A 411 -4.63 4.99 1.46
CA LEU A 411 -4.39 5.60 0.16
C LEU A 411 -4.50 7.14 0.19
N ASP A 412 -4.18 7.75 1.31
CA ASP A 412 -4.01 9.20 1.42
C ASP A 412 -2.68 9.63 0.80
N GLU A 413 -2.71 10.69 0.02
CA GLU A 413 -1.51 11.27 -0.60
C GLU A 413 -0.45 11.67 0.43
N ARG A 414 -0.85 12.11 1.62
CA ARG A 414 0.07 12.47 2.72
C ARG A 414 0.83 11.24 3.24
N VAL A 415 0.17 10.07 3.33
CA VAL A 415 0.84 8.81 3.71
C VAL A 415 1.83 8.38 2.63
N MET A 416 1.47 8.50 1.36
CA MET A 416 2.39 8.25 0.25
C MET A 416 3.61 9.18 0.32
N GLN A 417 3.39 10.48 0.51
CA GLN A 417 4.46 11.49 0.62
C GLN A 417 5.42 11.20 1.77
N GLN A 418 4.87 10.84 2.94
CA GLN A 418 5.68 10.48 4.11
C GLN A 418 6.57 9.25 3.85
N ARG A 419 6.04 8.23 3.17
CA ARG A 419 6.81 7.04 2.81
C ARG A 419 7.90 7.34 1.78
N TRP A 420 7.63 8.20 0.81
CA TRP A 420 8.64 8.65 -0.14
C TRP A 420 9.75 9.47 0.54
N LEU A 421 9.40 10.33 1.50
CA LEU A 421 10.37 11.08 2.28
C LEU A 421 11.35 10.14 3.00
N TRP A 422 10.82 9.16 3.70
CA TRP A 422 11.66 8.19 4.44
C TRP A 422 12.46 7.27 3.51
N LEU A 423 11.92 6.92 2.35
CA LEU A 423 12.67 6.15 1.35
C LEU A 423 13.89 6.93 0.84
N VAL A 424 13.73 8.22 0.56
CA VAL A 424 14.83 9.09 0.13
C VAL A 424 15.83 9.31 1.28
N ASP A 425 15.35 9.53 2.51
CA ASP A 425 16.21 9.63 3.70
C ASP A 425 17.07 8.37 3.88
N ALA A 426 16.43 7.19 3.81
CA ALA A 426 17.13 5.91 3.95
C ALA A 426 18.18 5.70 2.84
N LEU A 427 17.84 6.02 1.60
CA LEU A 427 18.75 5.91 0.45
C LEU A 427 19.97 6.83 0.59
N LEU A 428 19.79 8.00 1.21
CA LEU A 428 20.85 8.96 1.48
C LEU A 428 21.60 8.68 2.79
N GLY A 429 21.25 7.63 3.53
CA GLY A 429 21.82 7.31 4.84
C GLY A 429 21.52 8.37 5.90
N ARG A 430 20.40 9.05 5.81
CA ARG A 430 19.96 10.11 6.72
C ARG A 430 18.97 9.59 7.78
N PRO A 431 18.89 10.24 8.95
CA PRO A 431 17.79 10.00 9.87
C PRO A 431 16.44 10.32 9.19
N TRP A 432 15.46 9.48 9.44
CA TRP A 432 14.13 9.63 8.86
C TRP A 432 13.39 10.83 9.46
N HIS A 433 13.06 11.80 8.63
CA HIS A 433 12.45 13.06 9.09
C HIS A 433 11.07 12.84 9.72
N GLY A 434 10.92 13.30 10.96
CA GLY A 434 9.66 13.21 11.69
C GLY A 434 9.19 11.79 11.99
N ALA A 435 10.08 10.80 11.92
CA ALA A 435 9.76 9.41 12.19
C ALA A 435 9.49 9.19 13.69
N PRO A 436 8.29 8.74 14.08
CA PRO A 436 8.00 8.42 15.47
C PRO A 436 8.77 7.19 15.93
N SER A 437 9.27 7.19 17.14
CA SER A 437 9.94 6.02 17.72
C SER A 437 8.94 4.88 17.97
N VAL A 438 9.32 3.63 17.64
CA VAL A 438 8.45 2.46 17.71
C VAL A 438 8.95 1.47 18.76
N SER A 439 8.07 1.10 19.70
CA SER A 439 8.24 -0.05 20.59
C SER A 439 7.34 -1.19 20.13
N VAL A 440 7.91 -2.39 19.94
CA VAL A 440 7.13 -3.61 19.64
C VAL A 440 6.99 -4.43 20.93
N VAL A 441 5.75 -4.76 21.27
CA VAL A 441 5.39 -5.56 22.44
C VAL A 441 4.93 -6.94 21.99
N LEU A 442 5.64 -7.99 22.44
CA LEU A 442 5.39 -9.39 22.14
C LEU A 442 4.89 -10.12 23.40
N PRO A 443 3.58 -10.32 23.60
CA PRO A 443 3.07 -11.14 24.69
C PRO A 443 3.45 -12.61 24.45
N CYS A 444 4.16 -13.23 25.39
CA CYS A 444 4.68 -14.58 25.31
C CYS A 444 4.34 -15.39 26.55
N GLY A 445 3.26 -16.20 26.48
CA GLY A 445 2.83 -17.05 27.59
C GLY A 445 3.67 -18.33 27.73
N ARG A 446 3.81 -19.08 26.66
CA ARG A 446 4.70 -20.24 26.56
C ARG A 446 5.82 -19.95 25.59
N PRO A 447 7.09 -20.25 25.95
CA PRO A 447 8.20 -20.02 25.05
C PRO A 447 8.17 -21.06 23.91
N MET A 448 7.45 -20.75 22.86
CA MET A 448 7.59 -21.40 21.55
C MET A 448 8.82 -20.79 20.88
N ARG A 449 10.02 -21.27 21.25
CA ARG A 449 11.29 -20.65 20.87
C ARG A 449 11.45 -20.50 19.36
N ASP A 450 11.00 -21.47 18.58
CA ASP A 450 11.10 -21.44 17.13
C ASP A 450 10.23 -20.32 16.53
N GLN A 451 8.95 -20.25 16.94
CA GLN A 451 8.02 -19.22 16.45
C GLN A 451 8.45 -17.82 16.91
N LEU A 452 8.83 -17.67 18.18
CA LEU A 452 9.33 -16.41 18.71
C LEU A 452 10.64 -15.98 18.02
N GLY A 453 11.57 -16.93 17.79
CA GLY A 453 12.81 -16.67 17.07
C GLY A 453 12.56 -16.17 15.66
N ASN A 454 11.62 -16.79 14.95
CA ASN A 454 11.20 -16.35 13.62
C ASN A 454 10.60 -14.93 13.65
N THR A 455 9.76 -14.66 14.64
CA THR A 455 9.16 -13.31 14.83
C THR A 455 10.24 -12.27 15.09
N LEU A 456 11.17 -12.54 16.01
CA LEU A 456 12.29 -11.63 16.32
C LEU A 456 13.20 -11.41 15.12
N GLU A 457 13.49 -12.46 14.34
CA GLU A 457 14.25 -12.30 13.10
C GLU A 457 13.50 -11.44 12.06
N SER A 458 12.19 -11.58 11.92
CA SER A 458 11.39 -10.74 11.05
C SER A 458 11.39 -9.27 11.49
N LEU A 459 11.44 -9.01 12.80
CA LEU A 459 11.56 -7.66 13.37
C LEU A 459 12.96 -7.07 13.16
N ARG A 460 14.02 -7.87 13.31
CA ARG A 460 15.40 -7.43 13.05
C ARG A 460 15.61 -7.00 11.59
N ARG A 461 14.81 -7.52 10.68
CA ARG A 461 14.90 -7.23 9.23
C ARG A 461 14.01 -6.07 8.78
N GLN A 462 13.29 -5.42 9.68
CA GLN A 462 12.46 -4.27 9.29
C GLN A 462 13.30 -3.14 8.70
N THR A 463 12.77 -2.47 7.68
CA THR A 463 13.38 -1.26 7.12
C THR A 463 13.30 -0.09 8.09
N TYR A 464 12.24 -0.05 8.89
CA TYR A 464 12.02 1.00 9.88
C TYR A 464 12.86 0.77 11.14
N PRO A 465 13.59 1.79 11.63
CA PRO A 465 14.41 1.66 12.84
C PRO A 465 13.51 1.52 14.07
N LEU A 466 13.67 0.41 14.79
CA LEU A 466 12.96 0.17 16.03
C LEU A 466 13.70 0.82 17.21
N ARG A 467 12.94 1.40 18.13
CA ARG A 467 13.48 1.84 19.42
C ARG A 467 13.82 0.64 20.30
N GLU A 468 12.90 -0.32 20.37
CA GLU A 468 13.04 -1.52 21.20
C GLU A 468 12.04 -2.60 20.81
N VAL A 469 12.39 -3.83 21.15
CA VAL A 469 11.49 -4.99 21.12
C VAL A 469 11.36 -5.52 22.55
N ILE A 470 10.15 -5.66 23.05
CA ILE A 470 9.84 -6.06 24.43
C ILE A 470 9.08 -7.38 24.38
N VAL A 471 9.72 -8.46 24.82
CA VAL A 471 9.06 -9.74 25.08
C VAL A 471 8.51 -9.71 26.50
N VAL A 472 7.19 -9.89 26.65
CA VAL A 472 6.56 -9.92 27.97
C VAL A 472 6.10 -11.33 28.28
N HIS A 473 6.73 -11.96 29.27
CA HIS A 473 6.47 -13.33 29.66
C HIS A 473 5.59 -13.43 30.91
N ASP A 474 4.52 -14.22 30.85
CA ASP A 474 3.57 -14.45 31.96
C ASP A 474 3.60 -15.90 32.49
N GLY A 475 4.60 -16.69 32.11
CA GLY A 475 4.79 -18.07 32.54
C GLY A 475 5.58 -18.22 33.84
N SER A 476 6.10 -19.42 34.08
CA SER A 476 6.83 -19.75 35.30
C SER A 476 8.17 -18.99 35.43
N PRO A 477 8.70 -18.81 36.68
CA PRO A 477 10.01 -18.22 36.88
C PRO A 477 11.16 -18.99 36.22
N SER A 478 11.04 -20.32 36.12
CA SER A 478 12.01 -21.18 35.42
C SER A 478 12.01 -20.93 33.93
N ASP A 479 10.82 -20.83 33.32
CA ASP A 479 10.68 -20.52 31.88
C ASP A 479 11.22 -19.13 31.56
N ALA A 480 10.96 -18.15 32.42
CA ALA A 480 11.49 -16.79 32.28
C ALA A 480 13.02 -16.76 32.29
N ARG A 481 13.67 -17.54 33.21
CA ARG A 481 15.13 -17.65 33.24
C ARG A 481 15.68 -18.30 31.98
N ALA A 482 15.09 -19.41 31.56
CA ALA A 482 15.50 -20.12 30.35
C ALA A 482 15.32 -19.26 29.09
N LEU A 483 14.25 -18.45 29.05
CA LEU A 483 13.99 -17.49 27.96
C LEU A 483 14.99 -16.34 28.00
N SER A 484 15.33 -15.81 29.19
CA SER A 484 16.33 -14.74 29.36
C SER A 484 17.70 -15.14 28.85
N VAL A 485 18.17 -16.35 29.19
CA VAL A 485 19.45 -16.88 28.70
C VAL A 485 19.43 -16.99 27.19
N TRP A 486 18.40 -17.62 26.64
CA TRP A 486 18.29 -17.80 25.20
C TRP A 486 18.22 -16.44 24.44
N LEU A 487 17.47 -15.46 24.94
CA LEU A 487 17.40 -14.13 24.33
C LEU A 487 18.76 -13.42 24.37
N SER A 488 19.47 -13.48 25.50
CA SER A 488 20.79 -12.83 25.62
C SER A 488 21.83 -13.41 24.69
N GLU A 489 21.72 -14.70 24.35
CA GLU A 489 22.63 -15.37 23.42
C GLU A 489 22.25 -15.15 21.95
N THR A 490 20.96 -15.09 21.63
CA THR A 490 20.46 -15.10 20.24
C THR A 490 19.95 -13.73 19.76
N PHE A 491 19.31 -12.96 20.64
CA PHE A 491 18.70 -11.66 20.35
C PHE A 491 18.99 -10.65 21.47
N PRO A 492 20.26 -10.25 21.66
CA PRO A 492 20.71 -9.43 22.80
C PRO A 492 20.03 -8.06 22.90
N ASP A 493 19.53 -7.51 21.78
CA ASP A 493 18.82 -6.23 21.74
C ASP A 493 17.34 -6.34 22.16
N THR A 494 16.88 -7.55 22.56
CA THR A 494 15.50 -7.80 22.97
C THR A 494 15.36 -7.69 24.48
N ARG A 495 14.48 -6.81 24.94
CA ARG A 495 14.19 -6.62 26.36
C ARG A 495 13.16 -7.65 26.83
N LEU A 496 13.50 -8.43 27.87
CA LEU A 496 12.57 -9.32 28.53
C LEU A 496 11.95 -8.62 29.74
N VAL A 497 10.60 -8.63 29.79
CA VAL A 497 9.81 -8.17 30.93
C VAL A 497 8.99 -9.33 31.45
N ARG A 498 8.90 -9.48 32.77
CA ARG A 498 8.09 -10.51 33.40
C ARG A 498 6.83 -9.91 34.00
N GLN A 499 5.67 -10.38 33.50
CA GLN A 499 4.39 -10.08 34.10
C GLN A 499 4.13 -11.03 35.28
N ASN A 500 3.92 -10.48 36.48
CA ASN A 500 3.77 -11.25 37.71
C ASN A 500 2.37 -11.10 38.36
N ARG A 501 1.55 -10.19 37.88
CA ARG A 501 0.28 -9.80 38.51
C ARG A 501 -0.83 -10.81 38.27
N LEU A 502 -0.95 -11.34 37.08
CA LEU A 502 -2.09 -12.17 36.66
C LEU A 502 -1.62 -13.24 35.66
N GLN A 503 -1.42 -14.47 36.15
CA GLN A 503 -1.04 -15.59 35.27
C GLN A 503 -2.10 -15.87 34.21
N ASN A 504 -1.66 -16.26 32.99
CA ASN A 504 -2.49 -16.56 31.84
C ASN A 504 -3.47 -15.42 31.47
N CYS A 505 -3.03 -14.18 31.60
CA CYS A 505 -3.82 -13.01 31.27
C CYS A 505 -3.16 -12.17 30.17
N ARG A 506 -3.53 -12.40 28.91
CA ARG A 506 -2.98 -11.67 27.75
C ARG A 506 -3.15 -10.15 27.89
N SER A 507 -4.28 -9.68 28.46
CA SER A 507 -4.50 -8.26 28.74
C SER A 507 -3.45 -7.70 29.68
N ALA A 508 -3.18 -8.37 30.81
CA ALA A 508 -2.16 -7.95 31.76
C ALA A 508 -0.75 -7.98 31.14
N THR A 509 -0.47 -8.99 30.33
CA THR A 509 0.81 -9.12 29.61
C THR A 509 1.02 -7.95 28.64
N ARG A 510 -0.01 -7.57 27.88
CA ARG A 510 0.06 -6.40 26.98
C ARG A 510 0.15 -5.08 27.74
N ASN A 511 -0.55 -4.93 28.87
CA ASN A 511 -0.46 -3.75 29.73
C ASN A 511 0.95 -3.57 30.32
N GLU A 512 1.56 -4.65 30.81
CA GLU A 512 2.93 -4.63 31.32
C GLU A 512 3.92 -4.18 30.24
N GLY A 513 3.75 -4.69 29.01
CA GLY A 513 4.53 -4.26 27.84
C GLY A 513 4.28 -2.81 27.48
N MET A 514 3.05 -2.34 27.53
CA MET A 514 2.69 -0.94 27.30
C MET A 514 3.35 0.00 28.30
N GLU A 515 3.36 -0.36 29.56
CA GLU A 515 4.02 0.43 30.63
C GLU A 515 5.55 0.44 30.47
N ALA A 516 6.13 -0.68 30.04
CA ALA A 516 7.57 -0.80 29.81
C ALA A 516 8.04 -0.06 28.54
N ALA A 517 7.13 0.22 27.58
CA ALA A 517 7.45 0.81 26.29
C ALA A 517 7.80 2.29 26.40
N GLY A 518 8.90 2.70 25.73
CA GLY A 518 9.38 4.07 25.67
C GLY A 518 9.11 4.77 24.32
N GLY A 519 8.63 4.05 23.29
CA GLY A 519 8.37 4.60 21.97
C GLY A 519 7.13 5.49 21.90
N ASP A 520 7.05 6.35 20.90
CA ASP A 520 5.87 7.18 20.61
C ASP A 520 4.71 6.33 20.12
N LEU A 521 5.02 5.27 19.39
CA LEU A 521 4.10 4.26 18.90
C LEU A 521 4.31 2.94 19.64
N ILE A 522 3.22 2.23 19.90
CA ILE A 522 3.24 0.85 20.36
C ILE A 522 2.66 -0.04 19.28
N VAL A 523 3.37 -1.11 18.98
CA VAL A 523 2.92 -2.22 18.14
C VAL A 523 2.77 -3.45 19.03
N PHE A 524 1.55 -3.86 19.32
CA PHE A 524 1.28 -5.17 19.91
C PHE A 524 1.27 -6.22 18.81
N LEU A 525 2.17 -7.18 18.90
CA LEU A 525 2.31 -8.25 17.90
C LEU A 525 2.34 -9.60 18.64
N ASP A 526 1.52 -10.56 18.20
CA ASP A 526 1.58 -11.91 18.77
C ASP A 526 2.94 -12.56 18.50
N ALA A 527 3.48 -13.27 19.49
CA ALA A 527 4.85 -13.80 19.49
C ALA A 527 5.12 -14.84 18.39
N GLU A 528 4.08 -15.35 17.74
CA GLU A 528 4.11 -16.27 16.63
C GLU A 528 3.84 -15.64 15.26
N CYS A 529 3.96 -14.30 15.15
CA CYS A 529 3.62 -13.60 13.91
C CYS A 529 4.83 -12.97 13.24
N LEU A 530 4.98 -13.24 11.94
CA LEU A 530 6.03 -12.66 11.09
C LEU A 530 5.50 -11.41 10.38
N LEU A 531 6.39 -10.47 10.12
CA LEU A 531 6.11 -9.27 9.36
C LEU A 531 6.97 -9.19 8.10
N ALA A 532 6.39 -8.69 7.01
CA ALA A 532 7.15 -8.30 5.84
C ALA A 532 8.12 -7.17 6.20
N ARG A 533 9.19 -7.03 5.44
CA ARG A 533 10.29 -6.13 5.74
C ARG A 533 9.89 -4.65 5.89
N ASP A 534 8.90 -4.18 5.12
CA ASP A 534 8.38 -2.81 5.14
C ASP A 534 7.16 -2.60 6.06
N ALA A 535 6.82 -3.61 6.87
CA ALA A 535 5.57 -3.61 7.61
C ALA A 535 5.51 -2.46 8.63
N LEU A 536 6.55 -2.29 9.44
CA LEU A 536 6.56 -1.25 10.47
C LEU A 536 6.75 0.15 9.90
N GLU A 537 7.39 0.29 8.75
CA GLU A 537 7.40 1.55 7.99
C GLU A 537 5.99 1.97 7.59
N ARG A 538 5.18 1.06 7.07
CA ARG A 538 3.78 1.32 6.69
C ARG A 538 2.92 1.69 7.89
N VAL A 539 3.09 0.99 9.01
CA VAL A 539 2.43 1.30 10.28
C VAL A 539 2.80 2.71 10.75
N ALA A 540 4.10 3.00 10.81
CA ALA A 540 4.60 4.28 11.29
C ALA A 540 4.17 5.44 10.39
N ALA A 541 4.19 5.27 9.06
CA ALA A 541 3.74 6.30 8.11
C ALA A 541 2.26 6.64 8.28
N GLY A 542 1.40 5.64 8.45
CA GLY A 542 -0.01 5.86 8.74
C GLY A 542 -0.23 6.65 10.03
N LEU A 543 0.49 6.27 11.10
CA LEU A 543 0.38 6.92 12.42
C LEU A 543 1.14 8.26 12.51
N ALA A 544 2.06 8.55 11.61
CA ALA A 544 2.68 9.88 11.49
C ALA A 544 1.72 10.90 10.87
N VAL A 545 0.86 10.45 9.94
CA VAL A 545 -0.14 11.28 9.26
C VAL A 545 -1.45 11.37 10.07
N TYR A 546 -1.84 10.27 10.71
CA TYR A 546 -3.08 10.15 11.47
C TYR A 546 -2.75 9.78 12.92
N ASP A 547 -2.64 10.76 13.77
CA ASP A 547 -2.33 10.57 15.20
C ASP A 547 -3.49 9.94 15.98
N ASP A 548 -4.72 10.02 15.44
CA ASP A 548 -5.95 9.42 15.94
C ASP A 548 -6.24 8.04 15.33
N ALA A 549 -5.25 7.35 14.74
CA ALA A 549 -5.50 6.07 14.11
C ALA A 549 -5.19 4.86 15.00
N LEU A 550 -5.93 3.78 14.74
CA LEU A 550 -5.64 2.41 15.16
C LEU A 550 -5.32 1.57 13.93
N VAL A 551 -4.08 1.12 13.81
CA VAL A 551 -3.69 0.20 12.74
C VAL A 551 -4.11 -1.20 13.11
N VAL A 552 -4.85 -1.85 12.22
CA VAL A 552 -5.39 -3.20 12.36
C VAL A 552 -4.79 -4.15 11.33
N PRO A 553 -4.49 -5.41 11.67
CA PRO A 553 -3.75 -6.30 10.79
C PRO A 553 -4.62 -6.90 9.70
N GLN A 554 -3.93 -7.26 8.62
CA GLN A 554 -4.39 -8.37 7.78
C GLN A 554 -3.74 -9.64 8.31
N ARG A 555 -4.53 -10.67 8.60
CA ARG A 555 -4.01 -11.95 9.13
C ARG A 555 -3.97 -12.99 8.03
N GLN A 556 -2.83 -13.61 7.84
CA GLN A 556 -2.67 -14.80 7.02
C GLN A 556 -2.05 -15.93 7.85
N ARG A 557 -2.64 -17.12 7.77
CA ARG A 557 -2.08 -18.33 8.39
C ARG A 557 -1.03 -18.93 7.46
N ILE A 558 0.05 -19.38 8.05
CA ILE A 558 1.13 -20.04 7.35
C ILE A 558 1.59 -21.27 8.14
N GLU A 559 1.84 -22.37 7.43
CA GLU A 559 2.52 -23.52 8.00
C GLU A 559 4.02 -23.31 7.85
N PRO A 560 4.77 -23.18 8.96
CA PRO A 560 6.23 -23.16 8.87
C PRO A 560 6.67 -24.52 8.29
N PRO A 561 7.66 -24.53 7.38
CA PRO A 561 8.22 -25.80 6.87
C PRO A 561 8.71 -26.65 8.05
N ARG A 562 8.29 -27.90 8.11
CA ARG A 562 8.63 -28.82 9.22
C ARG A 562 10.12 -29.07 9.40
N GLU A 563 10.90 -28.80 8.34
CA GLU A 563 12.37 -28.97 8.30
C GLU A 563 13.14 -27.77 8.87
N LEU A 564 12.46 -26.74 9.29
CA LEU A 564 13.04 -25.53 9.86
C LEU A 564 13.32 -25.63 11.38
N GLY A 565 13.39 -26.85 11.98
CA GLY A 565 13.85 -27.04 13.36
C GLY A 565 15.20 -26.39 13.60
N ALA A 566 15.53 -26.04 14.82
CA ALA A 566 16.76 -25.42 15.42
C ALA A 566 17.83 -24.70 14.54
N CYS A 567 17.85 -24.91 13.22
CA CYS A 567 18.76 -24.26 12.23
C CYS A 567 18.18 -23.03 11.54
N LEU A 568 17.11 -22.45 12.06
CA LEU A 568 16.24 -21.46 11.40
C LEU A 568 16.84 -20.08 11.17
N LEU A 569 18.00 -19.81 11.67
CA LEU A 569 18.59 -18.47 11.64
C LEU A 569 19.43 -18.19 10.38
N GLU A 570 19.40 -19.10 9.37
CA GLU A 570 20.25 -18.99 8.18
C GLU A 570 19.50 -19.19 6.84
N PRO A 571 20.09 -19.53 5.72
CA PRO A 571 19.62 -19.33 4.34
C PRO A 571 18.17 -19.76 4.04
N ALA A 572 17.63 -20.72 4.79
CA ALA A 572 16.27 -21.21 4.59
C ALA A 572 15.21 -20.17 4.99
N MET A 573 15.42 -19.41 6.08
CA MET A 573 14.54 -18.32 6.47
C MET A 573 14.63 -17.16 5.48
N LYS A 574 15.84 -16.80 5.01
CA LYS A 574 16.01 -15.78 3.97
C LYS A 574 15.25 -16.16 2.71
N ARG A 575 15.34 -17.42 2.29
CA ARG A 575 14.62 -17.95 1.13
C ARG A 575 13.10 -17.99 1.37
N TRP A 576 12.67 -18.37 2.57
CA TRP A 576 11.26 -18.44 2.91
C TRP A 576 10.63 -17.05 3.06
N LEU A 577 11.32 -16.09 3.69
CA LEU A 577 10.87 -14.70 3.76
C LEU A 577 10.92 -13.99 2.39
N SER A 578 11.77 -14.43 1.46
CA SER A 578 11.73 -13.96 0.07
C SER A 578 10.54 -14.52 -0.73
N LEU A 579 9.97 -15.67 -0.28
CA LEU A 579 8.72 -16.23 -0.81
C LEU A 579 7.47 -15.60 -0.17
N VAL A 580 7.61 -14.86 0.94
CA VAL A 580 6.51 -14.13 1.59
C VAL A 580 5.80 -13.15 0.65
N PRO A 581 6.42 -12.52 -0.37
CA PRO A 581 5.70 -11.80 -1.40
C PRO A 581 4.68 -12.63 -2.17
N GLU A 582 4.93 -13.93 -2.38
CA GLU A 582 3.97 -14.86 -3.02
C GLU A 582 2.81 -15.22 -2.10
N ILE A 583 3.00 -15.09 -0.78
CA ILE A 583 2.02 -15.37 0.27
C ILE A 583 1.35 -14.07 0.75
N ARG A 584 1.72 -12.90 0.22
CA ARG A 584 1.12 -11.61 0.60
C ARG A 584 -0.39 -11.71 0.51
N GLY A 585 -1.04 -11.33 1.61
CA GLY A 585 -2.46 -11.46 1.84
C GLY A 585 -3.24 -11.15 0.61
N SER A 586 -4.10 -12.08 0.23
CA SER A 586 -4.86 -11.95 -0.99
C SER A 586 -5.59 -10.61 -0.96
N ALA A 587 -5.77 -10.00 -2.13
CA ALA A 587 -6.63 -8.83 -2.32
C ALA A 587 -7.98 -8.95 -1.58
N LYS A 588 -8.40 -10.19 -1.28
CA LYS A 588 -9.59 -10.50 -0.49
C LYS A 588 -9.54 -9.97 0.95
N ASP A 589 -8.37 -9.94 1.60
CA ASP A 589 -8.29 -9.56 3.01
C ASP A 589 -8.36 -8.05 3.21
N THR A 590 -7.63 -7.26 2.42
CA THR A 590 -7.76 -5.80 2.43
C THR A 590 -9.19 -5.37 2.12
N ARG A 591 -9.78 -5.91 1.06
CA ARG A 591 -11.17 -5.63 0.66
C ARG A 591 -12.17 -6.00 1.74
N ARG A 592 -11.98 -7.16 2.40
CA ARG A 592 -12.82 -7.61 3.52
C ARG A 592 -12.75 -6.66 4.71
N LEU A 593 -11.55 -6.20 5.07
CA LEU A 593 -11.36 -5.25 6.17
C LEU A 593 -11.92 -3.87 5.83
N CYS A 594 -11.72 -3.38 4.61
CA CYS A 594 -12.33 -2.13 4.14
C CYS A 594 -13.87 -2.22 4.18
N ALA A 595 -14.44 -3.35 3.76
CA ALA A 595 -15.89 -3.58 3.85
C ALA A 595 -16.38 -3.67 5.30
N ALA A 596 -15.60 -4.29 6.18
CA ALA A 596 -15.92 -4.39 7.59
C ALA A 596 -15.89 -3.03 8.29
N ALA A 597 -14.97 -2.14 7.92
CA ALA A 597 -14.91 -0.78 8.46
C ALA A 597 -16.21 0.01 8.25
N ILE A 598 -16.95 -0.33 7.21
CA ILE A 598 -18.23 0.29 6.84
C ILE A 598 -19.42 -0.44 7.48
N GLY A 599 -19.20 -1.65 7.98
CA GLY A 599 -20.23 -2.52 8.53
C GLY A 599 -20.72 -2.07 9.91
N PRO A 600 -21.80 -2.70 10.41
CA PRO A 600 -22.41 -2.33 11.70
C PRO A 600 -21.55 -2.72 12.91
N ARG A 601 -20.57 -3.61 12.75
CA ARG A 601 -19.68 -4.12 13.80
C ARG A 601 -18.22 -4.14 13.35
N PRO A 602 -17.61 -2.97 13.05
CA PRO A 602 -16.23 -2.94 12.55
C PRO A 602 -15.24 -3.57 13.52
N TRP A 603 -15.44 -3.41 14.83
CA TRP A 603 -14.58 -3.99 15.88
C TRP A 603 -14.46 -5.52 15.82
N ALA A 604 -15.47 -6.24 15.33
CA ALA A 604 -15.42 -7.69 15.21
C ALA A 604 -14.43 -8.18 14.14
N ALA A 605 -14.16 -7.38 13.13
CA ALA A 605 -13.23 -7.69 12.05
C ALA A 605 -11.80 -7.21 12.34
N PHE A 606 -11.64 -6.29 13.28
CA PHE A 606 -10.36 -5.62 13.57
C PHE A 606 -9.65 -6.21 14.80
N SER A 607 -10.05 -7.39 15.26
CA SER A 607 -9.31 -8.16 16.26
C SER A 607 -8.22 -8.99 15.57
N GLY A 608 -7.05 -9.08 16.17
CA GLY A 608 -6.02 -9.92 15.57
C GLY A 608 -4.60 -9.74 16.09
N PRO A 609 -3.66 -10.37 15.39
CA PRO A 609 -2.31 -10.59 15.89
C PRO A 609 -1.41 -9.35 15.88
N LEU A 610 -1.88 -8.22 15.34
CA LEU A 610 -1.17 -6.95 15.37
C LEU A 610 -2.17 -5.82 15.61
N LEU A 611 -1.89 -4.97 16.57
CA LEU A 611 -2.56 -3.68 16.76
C LEU A 611 -1.50 -2.62 17.01
N ALA A 612 -1.60 -1.48 16.34
CA ALA A 612 -0.66 -0.40 16.55
C ALA A 612 -1.36 0.95 16.64
N LEU A 613 -0.90 1.78 17.55
CA LEU A 613 -1.42 3.13 17.80
C LEU A 613 -0.39 3.98 18.54
N ARG A 614 -0.68 5.26 18.70
CA ARG A 614 0.13 6.11 19.60
C ARG A 614 0.04 5.60 21.03
N ARG A 615 1.20 5.58 21.72
CA ARG A 615 1.28 5.13 23.13
C ARG A 615 0.35 5.93 24.03
N GLU A 616 0.25 7.24 23.81
CA GLU A 616 -0.64 8.10 24.57
C GLU A 616 -2.12 7.72 24.38
N ALA A 617 -2.54 7.41 23.16
CA ALA A 617 -3.88 6.93 22.88
C ALA A 617 -4.17 5.59 23.58
N ALA A 618 -3.21 4.67 23.62
CA ALA A 618 -3.35 3.40 24.34
C ALA A 618 -3.53 3.62 25.87
N ARG A 619 -2.79 4.57 26.44
CA ARG A 619 -2.91 4.96 27.84
C ARG A 619 -4.24 5.64 28.14
N THR A 620 -4.67 6.57 27.31
CA THR A 620 -5.96 7.27 27.42
C THR A 620 -7.14 6.29 27.37
N LEU A 621 -7.05 5.22 26.57
CA LEU A 621 -8.01 4.13 26.53
C LEU A 621 -8.01 3.27 27.82
N GLY A 622 -7.04 3.48 28.71
CA GLY A 622 -6.87 2.67 29.93
C GLY A 622 -6.28 1.28 29.68
N GLY A 623 -5.58 1.09 28.57
CA GLY A 623 -4.98 -0.18 28.18
C GLY A 623 -6.01 -1.28 27.90
N TRP A 624 -5.59 -2.52 28.11
CA TRP A 624 -6.38 -3.73 27.89
C TRP A 624 -7.18 -4.09 29.15
N ASP A 625 -8.46 -4.51 29.00
CA ASP A 625 -9.27 -4.93 30.14
C ASP A 625 -8.80 -6.29 30.69
N GLU A 626 -8.17 -6.24 31.85
CA GLU A 626 -7.64 -7.43 32.56
C GLU A 626 -8.71 -8.37 33.10
N GLY A 627 -9.98 -8.02 32.99
CA GLY A 627 -11.09 -8.91 33.34
C GLY A 627 -11.37 -10.01 32.32
N TYR A 628 -10.79 -9.91 31.11
CA TYR A 628 -10.78 -11.01 30.13
C TYR A 628 -9.72 -12.04 30.52
N ARG A 629 -10.14 -13.29 30.68
CA ARG A 629 -9.28 -14.40 31.12
C ARG A 629 -9.25 -15.50 30.07
N GLY A 630 -8.07 -16.08 29.87
CA GLY A 630 -7.84 -17.08 28.83
C GLY A 630 -7.90 -16.47 27.43
N TRP A 631 -8.53 -17.16 26.49
CA TRP A 631 -8.50 -16.80 25.09
C TRP A 631 -9.77 -16.09 24.60
N GLY A 632 -9.58 -15.01 23.83
CA GLY A 632 -10.55 -14.40 22.92
C GLY A 632 -11.35 -13.25 23.52
N VAL A 633 -11.76 -12.34 22.64
CA VAL A 633 -12.57 -11.13 22.85
C VAL A 633 -11.81 -9.95 23.46
N GLU A 634 -10.65 -10.14 24.08
CA GLU A 634 -9.84 -9.03 24.61
C GLU A 634 -9.43 -8.02 23.52
N ASP A 635 -9.02 -8.51 22.35
CA ASP A 635 -8.69 -7.69 21.19
C ASP A 635 -9.92 -6.93 20.67
N THR A 636 -11.06 -7.63 20.60
CA THR A 636 -12.35 -7.05 20.17
C THR A 636 -12.79 -5.94 21.14
N ASP A 637 -12.62 -6.12 22.46
CA ASP A 637 -12.92 -5.10 23.46
C ASP A 637 -12.05 -3.87 23.29
N PHE A 638 -10.74 -4.07 23.14
CA PHE A 638 -9.81 -2.97 22.94
C PHE A 638 -10.16 -2.18 21.68
N THR A 639 -10.38 -2.87 20.56
CA THR A 639 -10.76 -2.25 19.29
C THR A 639 -12.11 -1.54 19.38
N TYR A 640 -13.11 -2.14 20.05
CA TYR A 640 -14.40 -1.51 20.29
C TYR A 640 -14.25 -0.18 21.03
N ARG A 641 -13.50 -0.18 22.14
CA ARG A 641 -13.25 1.05 22.93
C ARG A 641 -12.50 2.09 22.12
N ALA A 642 -11.50 1.70 21.35
CA ALA A 642 -10.72 2.59 20.50
C ALA A 642 -11.61 3.27 19.45
N LEU A 643 -12.42 2.52 18.71
CA LEU A 643 -13.35 3.06 17.71
C LEU A 643 -14.43 3.96 18.35
N ARG A 644 -14.91 3.60 19.55
CA ARG A 644 -15.88 4.42 20.31
C ARG A 644 -15.26 5.70 20.85
N ALA A 645 -13.97 5.72 21.10
CA ALA A 645 -13.21 6.91 21.47
C ALA A 645 -12.86 7.81 20.25
N GLY A 646 -13.25 7.39 19.04
CA GLY A 646 -13.05 8.17 17.83
C GLY A 646 -11.79 7.81 17.03
N LEU A 647 -11.02 6.78 17.43
CA LEU A 647 -9.88 6.36 16.64
C LEU A 647 -10.36 5.79 15.30
N ARG A 648 -9.70 6.20 14.23
CA ARG A 648 -9.99 5.70 12.88
C ARG A 648 -9.23 4.40 12.60
N PRO A 649 -9.86 3.38 12.02
CA PRO A 649 -9.14 2.16 11.65
C PRO A 649 -8.34 2.41 10.37
N LEU A 650 -7.08 1.94 10.36
CA LEU A 650 -6.25 1.82 9.17
C LEU A 650 -5.88 0.35 8.97
N VAL A 651 -6.02 -0.15 7.75
CA VAL A 651 -5.56 -1.51 7.43
C VAL A 651 -4.04 -1.51 7.37
N GLY A 652 -3.45 -2.26 8.27
CA GLY A 652 -2.02 -2.44 8.39
C GLY A 652 -1.47 -3.49 7.41
N PRO A 653 -0.19 -3.81 7.55
CA PRO A 653 0.47 -4.87 6.80
C PRO A 653 -0.09 -6.24 7.19
N VAL A 654 0.21 -7.24 6.36
CA VAL A 654 -0.09 -8.64 6.68
C VAL A 654 0.78 -9.11 7.83
N ALA A 655 0.15 -9.65 8.87
CA ALA A 655 0.81 -10.43 9.92
C ALA A 655 0.64 -11.92 9.58
N PHE A 656 1.75 -12.58 9.32
CA PHE A 656 1.79 -14.01 8.96
C PHE A 656 1.84 -14.84 10.22
N HIS A 657 0.70 -15.40 10.59
CA HIS A 657 0.55 -16.20 11.81
C HIS A 657 1.04 -17.63 11.56
N GLN A 658 2.08 -18.04 12.26
CA GLN A 658 2.62 -19.40 12.23
C GLN A 658 1.64 -20.35 12.93
N GLU A 659 1.24 -21.43 12.27
CA GLU A 659 0.33 -22.39 12.85
C GLU A 659 0.99 -23.18 13.99
N HIS A 660 0.26 -23.34 15.07
CA HIS A 660 0.68 -24.10 16.25
C HIS A 660 -0.50 -24.87 16.85
N PRO A 661 -0.26 -25.95 17.63
CA PRO A 661 -1.33 -26.69 18.30
C PRO A 661 -2.15 -25.78 19.21
N VAL A 662 -3.47 -25.88 19.11
CA VAL A 662 -4.44 -25.10 19.87
C VAL A 662 -4.70 -25.75 21.23
N GLU A 663 -4.69 -24.96 22.31
CA GLU A 663 -4.99 -25.46 23.67
C GLU A 663 -6.45 -25.89 23.81
N LYS A 664 -6.69 -26.98 24.55
CA LYS A 664 -8.02 -27.64 24.67
C LYS A 664 -9.12 -26.78 25.32
N ASP A 665 -8.79 -25.74 26.12
CA ASP A 665 -9.79 -24.95 26.88
C ASP A 665 -10.22 -23.62 26.26
N GLN A 666 -9.96 -23.41 24.99
CA GLN A 666 -10.30 -22.13 24.35
C GLN A 666 -11.81 -21.88 24.26
N ARG A 667 -12.64 -22.92 24.15
CA ARG A 667 -14.11 -22.77 24.00
C ARG A 667 -14.78 -22.22 25.23
N GLY A 668 -14.38 -22.68 26.43
CA GLY A 668 -14.95 -22.23 27.72
C GLY A 668 -14.60 -20.76 28.01
N SER A 669 -13.36 -20.36 27.79
CA SER A 669 -12.92 -18.97 27.96
C SER A 669 -13.60 -18.03 26.99
N LEU A 670 -13.72 -18.42 25.70
CA LEU A 670 -14.39 -17.60 24.67
C LEU A 670 -15.86 -17.32 25.04
N ALA A 671 -16.60 -18.32 25.47
CA ALA A 671 -18.01 -18.15 25.85
C ALA A 671 -18.18 -17.20 27.08
N ARG A 672 -17.30 -17.34 28.10
CA ARG A 672 -17.27 -16.44 29.24
C ARG A 672 -16.93 -15.00 28.83
N ASN A 673 -15.92 -14.82 28.02
CA ASN A 673 -15.45 -13.52 27.55
C ASN A 673 -16.50 -12.82 26.66
N LYS A 674 -17.21 -13.55 25.80
CA LYS A 674 -18.34 -13.01 25.03
C LYS A 674 -19.44 -12.48 25.95
N ARG A 675 -19.85 -13.23 26.98
CA ARG A 675 -20.82 -12.76 27.94
C ARG A 675 -20.36 -11.51 28.69
N ARG A 676 -19.06 -11.41 29.05
CA ARG A 676 -18.49 -10.19 29.65
C ARG A 676 -18.62 -9.00 28.72
N PHE A 677 -18.25 -9.17 27.43
CA PHE A 677 -18.32 -8.11 26.42
C PHE A 677 -19.77 -7.59 26.27
N VAL A 678 -20.74 -8.49 26.10
CA VAL A 678 -22.15 -8.12 25.94
C VAL A 678 -22.65 -7.38 27.20
N ARG A 679 -22.33 -7.87 28.42
CA ARG A 679 -22.71 -7.19 29.68
C ARG A 679 -22.11 -5.79 29.77
N ARG A 680 -20.90 -5.59 29.30
CA ARG A 680 -20.19 -4.30 29.40
C ARG A 680 -20.66 -3.28 28.37
N HIS A 681 -20.91 -3.71 27.14
CA HIS A 681 -21.11 -2.84 25.99
C HIS A 681 -22.51 -2.86 25.41
N GLY A 682 -23.36 -3.81 25.79
CA GLY A 682 -24.73 -3.94 25.28
C GLY A 682 -24.82 -4.39 23.83
N VAL A 683 -23.71 -4.80 23.21
CA VAL A 683 -23.63 -5.24 21.81
C VAL A 683 -22.86 -6.56 21.71
N GLU A 684 -23.03 -7.27 20.60
CA GLU A 684 -22.26 -8.49 20.31
C GLU A 684 -20.82 -8.16 19.91
N PRO A 685 -19.86 -8.99 20.37
CA PRO A 685 -18.44 -8.82 20.02
C PRO A 685 -18.15 -9.10 18.55
#